data_0a54a3535c4091d5358608f65a51fa5f
#
_entry.id   0a54a3535c4091d5358608f65a51fa5f
#
_cell.length_a   1.000
_cell.length_b   1.000
_cell.length_c   1.000
_cell.angle_alpha   90.00
_cell.angle_beta   90.00
_cell.angle_gamma   90.00
#
_symmetry.space_group_name_H-M   'P 1'
#
loop_
_entity.id
_entity.type
_entity.pdbx_description
1 polymer ?
#
loop_
_entity_poly.entity_id
_entity_poly.type
_entity_poly.pdbx_seq_one_letter_code
_entity_poly.pdbx_strand_id
1 'polypeptide(L)'
;MNRERTETSLGATGRSRATDALRRGAFFALAIVLGFLLLELPWNDGVFAIPQRYVIDNLLILGLGCAIVFLAGQRTRASLAVFTGFCLLWGTANFFIITFKGQPIVPADLFALGTAASVAGGYSLFLTGRLVFCWALFAAYCVALAKLCPQRKRARWDVAANVLAAALLVCLGTMQYQAIDIKSDCDVTVDVWDVRGSYATQGTALCFLSRAQELTPKPPEGYSAEAVDAILAPFAEDPLTGTDGTVAESPSPDATGNQNSAAPTTGDAAPEQPEALPYDGPNVIAIMNETFSDLSEYPGLEGTNAAPTFFHEVADDSLAAGDVYVSAMGGGTCNSEFEFLTGASMGNMGGGVYPYVLYDLEGVDNLASYFRGLGYGTHAIHPAEAANWRRDRIYEQLGFDTFDDITTMEDADAFRDLVTDRATYERVLEKIDEGEGPQFVFDVTIQNHGGYDTGLVPAADAVHLESDEVENPEVDEFLAAIRRSDEDLRWLVDELNARNEPTIVVFFGVHQPGFADWLFEETFGKPVESASLEEVQARYRTPYFIWANAAARGKYGDTLARIENADVTSLNYLSSLLLDATGLPRDSRALYRSALRQALPAVNLNGYRDAEGTWHWFGETVETDAQRKAEDALKSYAIVQYDQLFKDRSNR
;
A
#
# COMPACT_ATOMS: atom_id res chain seq x y z
N MET A 1 -40.30 2.34 -70.13
CA MET A 1 -39.96 1.08 -69.34
C MET A 1 -38.58 1.06 -68.71
N ASN A 2 -37.57 1.81 -69.12
CA ASN A 2 -36.25 1.83 -68.50
C ASN A 2 -36.02 2.81 -67.32
N ARG A 3 -36.87 3.85 -67.18
CA ARG A 3 -36.72 4.79 -66.03
C ARG A 3 -37.30 4.25 -64.71
N GLU A 4 -38.39 3.53 -64.72
CA GLU A 4 -39.01 2.94 -63.51
C GLU A 4 -38.22 1.82 -62.91
N ARG A 5 -37.46 1.02 -63.71
CA ARG A 5 -36.56 -0.01 -63.19
C ARG A 5 -35.31 0.58 -62.51
N THR A 6 -34.87 1.78 -62.92
CA THR A 6 -33.70 2.44 -62.30
C THR A 6 -34.08 3.10 -60.97
N GLU A 7 -35.25 3.67 -60.81
CA GLU A 7 -35.72 4.28 -59.56
C GLU A 7 -36.08 3.24 -58.50
N THR A 8 -36.64 2.08 -58.85
CA THR A 8 -36.92 0.98 -57.92
C THR A 8 -35.65 0.27 -57.46
N SER A 9 -34.61 0.18 -58.29
CA SER A 9 -33.31 -0.41 -57.89
C SER A 9 -32.49 0.52 -57.00
N LEU A 10 -32.54 1.83 -57.21
CA LEU A 10 -31.92 2.85 -56.37
C LEU A 10 -32.60 2.95 -55.00
N GLY A 11 -33.92 2.86 -54.93
CA GLY A 11 -34.69 2.82 -53.67
C GLY A 11 -34.45 1.56 -52.86
N ALA A 12 -34.33 0.38 -53.48
CA ALA A 12 -34.05 -0.89 -52.83
C ALA A 12 -32.61 -0.96 -52.25
N THR A 13 -31.61 -0.45 -52.98
CA THR A 13 -30.21 -0.36 -52.50
C THR A 13 -30.04 0.67 -51.39
N GLY A 14 -30.77 1.78 -51.42
CA GLY A 14 -30.78 2.79 -50.36
C GLY A 14 -31.40 2.26 -49.05
N ARG A 15 -32.52 1.55 -49.13
CA ARG A 15 -33.16 0.89 -47.95
C ARG A 15 -32.26 -0.18 -47.33
N SER A 16 -31.58 -0.99 -48.11
CA SER A 16 -30.63 -1.99 -47.60
C SER A 16 -29.45 -1.35 -46.85
N ARG A 17 -28.88 -0.25 -47.39
CA ARG A 17 -27.78 0.47 -46.76
C ARG A 17 -28.19 1.15 -45.44
N ALA A 18 -29.39 1.70 -45.35
CA ALA A 18 -29.93 2.31 -44.13
C ALA A 18 -30.17 1.26 -43.05
N THR A 19 -30.71 0.07 -43.40
CA THR A 19 -30.93 -1.04 -42.47
C THR A 19 -29.60 -1.57 -41.92
N ASP A 20 -28.55 -1.69 -42.76
CA ASP A 20 -27.23 -2.12 -42.33
C ASP A 20 -26.54 -1.08 -41.42
N ALA A 21 -26.75 0.20 -41.67
CA ALA A 21 -26.25 1.26 -40.80
C ALA A 21 -26.94 1.22 -39.41
N LEU A 22 -28.26 1.05 -39.39
CA LEU A 22 -29.04 0.93 -38.16
C LEU A 22 -28.61 -0.30 -37.34
N ARG A 23 -28.41 -1.45 -37.99
CA ARG A 23 -27.89 -2.66 -37.31
C ARG A 23 -26.52 -2.44 -36.72
N ARG A 24 -25.59 -1.80 -37.42
CA ARG A 24 -24.27 -1.45 -36.88
C ARG A 24 -24.37 -0.53 -35.67
N GLY A 25 -25.26 0.51 -35.75
CA GLY A 25 -25.53 1.40 -34.64
C GLY A 25 -26.10 0.68 -33.42
N ALA A 26 -27.01 -0.26 -33.63
CA ALA A 26 -27.57 -1.09 -32.54
C ALA A 26 -26.51 -1.96 -31.86
N PHE A 27 -25.63 -2.61 -32.66
CA PHE A 27 -24.51 -3.40 -32.08
C PHE A 27 -23.47 -2.53 -31.38
N PHE A 28 -23.26 -1.29 -31.83
CA PHE A 28 -22.39 -0.33 -31.16
C PHE A 28 -22.99 0.10 -29.82
N ALA A 29 -24.28 0.47 -29.77
CA ALA A 29 -24.94 0.80 -28.51
C ALA A 29 -24.96 -0.41 -27.53
N LEU A 30 -25.25 -1.62 -28.07
CA LEU A 30 -25.20 -2.85 -27.28
C LEU A 30 -23.79 -3.14 -26.74
N ALA A 31 -22.73 -2.82 -27.50
CA ALA A 31 -21.36 -2.99 -27.04
C ALA A 31 -21.02 -2.13 -25.81
N ILE A 32 -21.55 -0.90 -25.77
CA ILE A 32 -21.33 0.02 -24.63
C ILE A 32 -22.03 -0.51 -23.38
N VAL A 33 -23.32 -0.88 -23.50
CA VAL A 33 -24.08 -1.41 -22.36
C VAL A 33 -23.51 -2.75 -21.89
N LEU A 34 -23.19 -3.63 -22.83
CA LEU A 34 -22.56 -4.92 -22.50
C LEU A 34 -21.17 -4.72 -21.90
N GLY A 35 -20.38 -3.77 -22.41
CA GLY A 35 -19.09 -3.39 -21.87
C GLY A 35 -19.18 -2.98 -20.40
N PHE A 36 -20.14 -2.13 -20.06
CA PHE A 36 -20.42 -1.75 -18.67
C PHE A 36 -20.77 -2.99 -17.81
N LEU A 37 -21.70 -3.80 -18.27
CA LEU A 37 -22.09 -5.00 -17.52
C LEU A 37 -20.92 -6.01 -17.35
N LEU A 38 -20.09 -6.20 -18.38
CA LEU A 38 -18.93 -7.11 -18.31
C LEU A 38 -17.78 -6.54 -17.47
N LEU A 39 -17.72 -5.24 -17.27
CA LEU A 39 -16.77 -4.58 -16.38
C LEU A 39 -17.20 -4.71 -14.90
N GLU A 40 -18.50 -4.62 -14.61
CA GLU A 40 -19.04 -4.60 -13.25
C GLU A 40 -19.45 -5.99 -12.76
N LEU A 41 -20.25 -6.75 -13.53
CA LEU A 41 -20.82 -8.03 -13.09
C LEU A 41 -19.83 -9.06 -12.53
N PRO A 42 -18.59 -9.20 -13.00
CA PRO A 42 -17.67 -10.18 -12.45
C PRO A 42 -17.44 -10.06 -10.94
N TRP A 43 -17.48 -8.86 -10.38
CA TRP A 43 -17.09 -8.58 -9.01
C TRP A 43 -18.14 -7.80 -8.19
N ASN A 44 -18.97 -6.96 -8.82
CA ASN A 44 -19.90 -6.04 -8.15
C ASN A 44 -21.29 -6.67 -8.00
N ASP A 45 -21.69 -6.99 -6.77
CA ASP A 45 -23.03 -7.54 -6.44
C ASP A 45 -24.11 -6.47 -6.55
N GLY A 46 -23.74 -5.22 -6.31
CA GLY A 46 -24.62 -4.06 -6.33
C GLY A 46 -24.80 -3.40 -7.71
N VAL A 47 -24.35 -3.99 -8.82
CA VAL A 47 -24.33 -3.34 -10.14
C VAL A 47 -25.70 -2.75 -10.58
N PHE A 48 -26.80 -3.38 -10.21
CA PHE A 48 -28.15 -2.90 -10.53
C PHE A 48 -28.69 -1.84 -9.55
N ALA A 49 -27.99 -1.63 -8.44
CA ALA A 49 -28.30 -0.60 -7.45
C ALA A 49 -27.49 0.70 -7.68
N ILE A 50 -26.54 0.72 -8.62
CA ILE A 50 -25.78 1.92 -8.97
C ILE A 50 -26.76 3.03 -9.40
N PRO A 51 -26.72 4.24 -8.80
CA PRO A 51 -27.57 5.36 -9.16
C PRO A 51 -27.48 5.70 -10.65
N GLN A 52 -28.63 6.02 -11.25
CA GLN A 52 -28.74 6.23 -12.70
C GLN A 52 -27.74 7.28 -13.23
N ARG A 53 -27.44 8.32 -12.46
CA ARG A 53 -26.46 9.37 -12.85
C ARG A 53 -25.09 8.76 -13.12
N TYR A 54 -24.58 7.92 -12.20
CA TYR A 54 -23.27 7.27 -12.35
C TYR A 54 -23.25 6.22 -13.46
N VAL A 55 -24.37 5.50 -13.67
CA VAL A 55 -24.50 4.60 -14.83
C VAL A 55 -24.35 5.38 -16.13
N ILE A 56 -24.97 6.57 -16.25
CA ILE A 56 -24.85 7.41 -17.44
C ILE A 56 -23.42 7.87 -17.66
N ASP A 57 -22.73 8.35 -16.62
CA ASP A 57 -21.34 8.81 -16.70
C ASP A 57 -20.39 7.68 -17.11
N ASN A 58 -20.52 6.50 -16.50
CA ASN A 58 -19.77 5.30 -16.92
C ASN A 58 -20.04 4.94 -18.40
N LEU A 59 -21.30 4.96 -18.83
CA LEU A 59 -21.66 4.69 -20.22
C LEU A 59 -21.10 5.72 -21.19
N LEU A 60 -20.99 7.00 -20.81
CA LEU A 60 -20.36 8.04 -21.62
C LEU A 60 -18.84 7.80 -21.76
N ILE A 61 -18.16 7.49 -20.68
CA ILE A 61 -16.74 7.15 -20.69
C ILE A 61 -16.48 5.92 -21.57
N LEU A 62 -17.23 4.83 -21.35
CA LEU A 62 -17.14 3.61 -22.14
C LEU A 62 -17.54 3.83 -23.59
N GLY A 63 -18.51 4.72 -23.84
CA GLY A 63 -18.94 5.13 -25.17
C GLY A 63 -17.83 5.83 -25.96
N LEU A 64 -17.09 6.72 -25.32
CA LEU A 64 -15.91 7.36 -25.90
C LEU A 64 -14.82 6.32 -26.24
N GLY A 65 -14.51 5.44 -25.30
CA GLY A 65 -13.55 4.35 -25.50
C GLY A 65 -13.97 3.41 -26.64
N CYS A 66 -15.25 3.01 -26.69
CA CYS A 66 -15.81 2.20 -27.76
C CYS A 66 -15.71 2.91 -29.12
N ALA A 67 -15.99 4.22 -29.18
CA ALA A 67 -15.89 4.99 -30.41
C ALA A 67 -14.45 5.07 -30.92
N ILE A 68 -13.49 5.29 -30.04
CA ILE A 68 -12.05 5.32 -30.40
C ILE A 68 -11.63 3.96 -30.97
N VAL A 69 -11.93 2.85 -30.26
CA VAL A 69 -11.59 1.49 -30.71
C VAL A 69 -12.30 1.13 -32.02
N PHE A 70 -13.57 1.56 -32.16
CA PHE A 70 -14.35 1.33 -33.37
C PHE A 70 -13.78 2.06 -34.59
N LEU A 71 -13.34 3.29 -34.44
CA LEU A 71 -12.75 4.09 -35.50
C LEU A 71 -11.33 3.63 -35.83
N ALA A 72 -10.50 3.40 -34.83
CA ALA A 72 -9.12 2.95 -35.00
C ALA A 72 -9.04 1.54 -35.62
N GLY A 73 -9.89 0.60 -35.17
CA GLY A 73 -9.82 -0.81 -35.53
C GLY A 73 -10.30 -1.15 -36.95
N GLN A 74 -10.92 -0.23 -37.69
CA GLN A 74 -11.34 -0.34 -39.11
C GLN A 74 -12.28 -1.51 -39.46
N ARG A 75 -12.51 -2.45 -38.55
CA ARG A 75 -13.33 -3.66 -38.73
C ARG A 75 -14.42 -3.69 -37.69
N THR A 76 -15.67 -3.33 -38.06
CA THR A 76 -16.81 -3.19 -37.13
C THR A 76 -16.90 -4.35 -36.11
N ARG A 77 -16.96 -5.60 -36.60
CA ARG A 77 -17.11 -6.78 -35.73
C ARG A 77 -15.93 -6.95 -34.76
N ALA A 78 -14.71 -6.87 -35.30
CA ALA A 78 -13.50 -7.05 -34.51
C ALA A 78 -13.33 -5.92 -33.47
N SER A 79 -13.56 -4.66 -33.83
CA SER A 79 -13.44 -3.53 -32.91
C SER A 79 -14.41 -3.62 -31.75
N LEU A 80 -15.68 -3.98 -32.00
CA LEU A 80 -16.67 -4.15 -30.95
C LEU A 80 -16.36 -5.35 -30.04
N ALA A 81 -15.87 -6.47 -30.62
CA ALA A 81 -15.44 -7.63 -29.85
C ALA A 81 -14.20 -7.31 -29.00
N VAL A 82 -13.22 -6.57 -29.52
CA VAL A 82 -12.03 -6.14 -28.76
C VAL A 82 -12.41 -5.25 -27.59
N PHE A 83 -13.29 -4.25 -27.82
CA PHE A 83 -13.74 -3.36 -26.77
C PHE A 83 -14.47 -4.12 -25.64
N THR A 84 -15.49 -4.92 -25.99
CA THR A 84 -16.23 -5.70 -24.99
C THR A 84 -15.37 -6.76 -24.30
N GLY A 85 -14.43 -7.37 -25.03
CA GLY A 85 -13.44 -8.30 -24.49
C GLY A 85 -12.49 -7.63 -23.49
N PHE A 86 -12.05 -6.40 -23.77
CA PHE A 86 -11.26 -5.61 -22.82
C PHE A 86 -12.04 -5.34 -21.52
N CYS A 87 -13.31 -4.92 -21.62
CA CYS A 87 -14.15 -4.71 -20.43
C CYS A 87 -14.31 -6.00 -19.60
N LEU A 88 -14.52 -7.16 -20.25
CA LEU A 88 -14.61 -8.45 -19.57
C LEU A 88 -13.29 -8.83 -18.88
N LEU A 89 -12.16 -8.66 -19.55
CA LEU A 89 -10.84 -8.95 -18.97
C LEU A 89 -10.56 -8.07 -17.76
N TRP A 90 -10.89 -6.77 -17.86
CA TRP A 90 -10.73 -5.85 -16.72
C TRP A 90 -11.65 -6.21 -15.55
N GLY A 91 -12.95 -6.50 -15.81
CA GLY A 91 -13.86 -6.95 -14.76
C GLY A 91 -13.44 -8.28 -14.13
N THR A 92 -12.90 -9.22 -14.92
CA THR A 92 -12.33 -10.48 -14.42
C THR A 92 -11.09 -10.23 -13.57
N ALA A 93 -10.21 -9.33 -14.00
CA ALA A 93 -9.02 -8.94 -13.23
C ALA A 93 -9.42 -8.25 -11.91
N ASN A 94 -10.41 -7.36 -11.93
CA ASN A 94 -10.96 -6.76 -10.71
C ASN A 94 -11.45 -7.82 -9.72
N PHE A 95 -12.17 -8.85 -10.20
CA PHE A 95 -12.64 -9.94 -9.35
C PHE A 95 -11.47 -10.60 -8.58
N PHE A 96 -10.41 -11.00 -9.28
CA PHE A 96 -9.27 -11.64 -8.64
C PHE A 96 -8.49 -10.68 -7.73
N ILE A 97 -8.24 -9.45 -8.19
CA ILE A 97 -7.50 -8.47 -7.40
C ILE A 97 -8.25 -8.10 -6.13
N ILE A 98 -9.56 -7.95 -6.17
CA ILE A 98 -10.39 -7.74 -4.98
C ILE A 98 -10.30 -8.95 -4.03
N THR A 99 -10.33 -10.18 -4.57
CA THR A 99 -10.22 -11.40 -3.77
C THR A 99 -8.88 -11.46 -3.03
N PHE A 100 -7.77 -11.00 -3.65
CA PHE A 100 -6.44 -11.13 -3.06
C PHE A 100 -6.00 -9.91 -2.23
N LYS A 101 -6.43 -8.69 -2.59
CA LYS A 101 -5.99 -7.46 -1.88
C LYS A 101 -7.14 -6.62 -1.32
N GLY A 102 -8.38 -7.10 -1.37
CA GLY A 102 -9.55 -6.39 -0.84
C GLY A 102 -10.02 -5.16 -1.65
N GLN A 103 -9.29 -4.71 -2.65
CA GLN A 103 -9.56 -3.48 -3.39
C GLN A 103 -9.56 -3.70 -4.91
N PRO A 104 -10.39 -2.95 -5.70
CA PRO A 104 -10.35 -2.99 -7.15
C PRO A 104 -9.06 -2.41 -7.71
N ILE A 105 -8.83 -2.64 -9.01
CA ILE A 105 -7.70 -2.04 -9.73
C ILE A 105 -7.83 -0.51 -9.68
N VAL A 106 -6.79 0.15 -9.15
CA VAL A 106 -6.63 1.60 -9.14
C VAL A 106 -5.57 2.05 -10.13
N PRO A 107 -5.51 3.34 -10.50
CA PRO A 107 -4.52 3.84 -11.47
C PRO A 107 -3.06 3.53 -11.10
N ALA A 108 -2.72 3.52 -9.81
CA ALA A 108 -1.39 3.18 -9.32
C ALA A 108 -0.97 1.73 -9.66
N ASP A 109 -1.91 0.78 -9.68
CA ASP A 109 -1.63 -0.63 -10.02
C ASP A 109 -1.06 -0.79 -11.44
N LEU A 110 -1.36 0.13 -12.36
CA LEU A 110 -0.81 0.09 -13.72
C LEU A 110 0.71 0.28 -13.75
N PHE A 111 1.26 0.97 -12.75
CA PHE A 111 2.71 1.15 -12.61
C PHE A 111 3.38 -0.03 -11.88
N ALA A 112 2.60 -0.84 -11.15
CA ALA A 112 3.05 -2.02 -10.42
C ALA A 112 2.79 -3.36 -11.16
N LEU A 113 2.45 -3.34 -12.45
CA LEU A 113 2.13 -4.55 -13.23
C LEU A 113 3.27 -5.57 -13.26
N GLY A 114 4.53 -5.12 -13.24
CA GLY A 114 5.70 -5.99 -13.17
C GLY A 114 5.72 -6.81 -11.89
N THR A 115 5.55 -6.15 -10.75
CA THR A 115 5.46 -6.79 -9.43
C THR A 115 4.27 -7.75 -9.35
N ALA A 116 3.09 -7.33 -9.83
CA ALA A 116 1.91 -8.20 -9.87
C ALA A 116 2.15 -9.48 -10.71
N ALA A 117 2.88 -9.37 -11.82
CA ALA A 117 3.19 -10.52 -12.67
C ALA A 117 4.19 -11.49 -12.00
N SER A 118 5.18 -11.00 -11.24
CA SER A 118 6.18 -11.82 -10.56
C SER A 118 5.58 -12.67 -9.43
N VAL A 119 4.55 -12.15 -8.73
CA VAL A 119 3.89 -12.86 -7.62
C VAL A 119 2.66 -13.66 -8.04
N ALA A 120 2.17 -13.47 -9.27
CA ALA A 120 0.91 -14.11 -9.75
C ALA A 120 0.94 -15.65 -9.72
N GLY A 121 2.13 -16.27 -9.78
CA GLY A 121 2.28 -17.72 -9.71
C GLY A 121 1.91 -18.34 -8.36
N GLY A 122 1.91 -17.53 -7.28
CA GLY A 122 1.56 -17.98 -5.94
C GLY A 122 0.05 -18.02 -5.63
N TYR A 123 -0.81 -17.53 -6.54
CA TYR A 123 -2.25 -17.46 -6.30
C TYR A 123 -3.04 -18.47 -7.13
N SER A 124 -3.98 -19.15 -6.49
CA SER A 124 -4.89 -20.06 -7.17
C SER A 124 -6.03 -19.30 -7.86
N LEU A 125 -6.16 -19.46 -9.17
CA LEU A 125 -7.26 -18.88 -9.94
C LEU A 125 -8.43 -19.87 -9.99
N PHE A 126 -9.59 -19.47 -9.49
CA PHE A 126 -10.79 -20.30 -9.48
C PHE A 126 -11.92 -19.69 -10.33
N LEU A 127 -12.76 -20.52 -10.89
CA LEU A 127 -13.89 -20.10 -11.71
C LEU A 127 -15.19 -20.17 -10.91
N THR A 128 -15.82 -19.01 -10.72
CA THR A 128 -17.17 -18.93 -10.16
C THR A 128 -18.23 -19.06 -11.26
N GLY A 129 -19.44 -19.49 -10.89
CA GLY A 129 -20.57 -19.53 -11.83
C GLY A 129 -20.86 -18.17 -12.48
N ARG A 130 -20.60 -17.08 -11.76
CA ARG A 130 -20.73 -15.70 -12.20
C ARG A 130 -19.72 -15.34 -13.29
N LEU A 131 -18.45 -15.69 -13.12
CA LEU A 131 -17.43 -15.52 -14.16
C LEU A 131 -17.80 -16.31 -15.41
N VAL A 132 -18.16 -17.57 -15.25
CA VAL A 132 -18.59 -18.43 -16.38
C VAL A 132 -19.76 -17.80 -17.14
N PHE A 133 -20.74 -17.24 -16.43
CA PHE A 133 -21.86 -16.53 -17.04
C PHE A 133 -21.40 -15.32 -17.86
N CYS A 134 -20.52 -14.46 -17.30
CA CYS A 134 -20.01 -13.29 -18.01
C CYS A 134 -19.23 -13.67 -19.28
N TRP A 135 -18.38 -14.69 -19.22
CA TRP A 135 -17.64 -15.21 -20.37
C TRP A 135 -18.59 -15.84 -21.43
N ALA A 136 -19.63 -16.56 -21.01
CA ALA A 136 -20.65 -17.10 -21.91
C ALA A 136 -21.46 -15.99 -22.60
N LEU A 137 -21.81 -14.92 -21.88
CA LEU A 137 -22.50 -13.74 -22.40
C LEU A 137 -21.65 -13.04 -23.48
N PHE A 138 -20.36 -12.85 -23.24
CA PHE A 138 -19.43 -12.33 -24.22
C PHE A 138 -19.32 -13.23 -25.46
N ALA A 139 -19.20 -14.54 -25.28
CA ALA A 139 -19.17 -15.48 -26.39
C ALA A 139 -20.44 -15.43 -27.24
N ALA A 140 -21.61 -15.37 -26.61
CA ALA A 140 -22.90 -15.19 -27.29
C ALA A 140 -22.95 -13.88 -28.09
N TYR A 141 -22.45 -12.79 -27.53
CA TYR A 141 -22.33 -11.49 -28.24
C TYR A 141 -21.39 -11.60 -29.44
N CYS A 142 -20.25 -12.26 -29.34
CA CYS A 142 -19.33 -12.49 -30.47
C CYS A 142 -19.98 -13.31 -31.58
N VAL A 143 -20.76 -14.34 -31.25
CA VAL A 143 -21.55 -15.12 -32.22
C VAL A 143 -22.60 -14.25 -32.91
N ALA A 144 -23.31 -13.40 -32.14
CA ALA A 144 -24.28 -12.47 -32.69
C ALA A 144 -23.63 -11.44 -33.64
N LEU A 145 -22.47 -10.88 -33.24
CA LEU A 145 -21.65 -10.01 -34.10
C LEU A 145 -21.27 -10.70 -35.41
N ALA A 146 -20.81 -11.95 -35.34
CA ALA A 146 -20.39 -12.69 -36.54
C ALA A 146 -21.56 -12.97 -37.50
N LYS A 147 -22.74 -13.29 -36.97
CA LYS A 147 -23.91 -13.68 -37.77
C LYS A 147 -24.79 -12.51 -38.21
N LEU A 148 -24.98 -11.50 -37.36
CA LEU A 148 -26.05 -10.51 -37.52
C LEU A 148 -25.51 -9.09 -37.79
N CYS A 149 -24.27 -8.75 -37.43
CA CYS A 149 -23.71 -7.43 -37.63
C CYS A 149 -23.13 -7.31 -39.05
N PRO A 150 -23.60 -6.33 -39.90
CA PRO A 150 -23.06 -6.16 -41.24
C PRO A 150 -21.62 -5.59 -41.20
N GLN A 151 -20.71 -6.19 -42.00
CA GLN A 151 -19.38 -5.65 -42.23
C GLN A 151 -19.40 -4.56 -43.30
N ARG A 152 -18.73 -3.42 -43.04
CA ARG A 152 -18.52 -2.39 -44.05
C ARG A 152 -17.14 -2.56 -44.69
N LYS A 153 -17.08 -2.65 -46.03
CA LYS A 153 -15.81 -2.47 -46.76
C LYS A 153 -15.48 -0.99 -46.75
N ARG A 154 -14.28 -0.62 -46.33
CA ARG A 154 -13.79 0.77 -46.24
C ARG A 154 -12.83 1.08 -47.39
N ALA A 155 -12.97 2.26 -47.99
CA ALA A 155 -12.00 2.79 -48.92
C ALA A 155 -10.76 3.32 -48.17
N ARG A 156 -9.63 3.52 -48.88
CA ARG A 156 -8.40 4.04 -48.24
C ARG A 156 -8.61 5.40 -47.57
N TRP A 157 -9.42 6.26 -48.17
CA TRP A 157 -9.79 7.57 -47.60
C TRP A 157 -10.67 7.46 -46.37
N ASP A 158 -11.58 6.47 -46.31
CA ASP A 158 -12.35 6.18 -45.07
C ASP A 158 -11.43 5.77 -43.90
N VAL A 159 -10.33 5.05 -44.20
CA VAL A 159 -9.35 4.64 -43.19
C VAL A 159 -8.64 5.86 -42.59
N ALA A 160 -8.10 6.73 -43.46
CA ALA A 160 -7.43 7.95 -43.03
C ALA A 160 -8.36 8.88 -42.21
N ALA A 161 -9.60 9.08 -42.69
CA ALA A 161 -10.59 9.89 -41.98
C ALA A 161 -10.97 9.30 -40.61
N ASN A 162 -11.09 7.96 -40.49
CA ASN A 162 -11.42 7.31 -39.23
C ASN A 162 -10.24 7.35 -38.24
N VAL A 163 -9.00 7.20 -38.69
CA VAL A 163 -7.81 7.33 -37.83
C VAL A 163 -7.69 8.76 -37.33
N LEU A 164 -7.90 9.75 -38.19
CA LEU A 164 -7.92 11.16 -37.81
C LEU A 164 -9.03 11.45 -36.80
N ALA A 165 -10.26 10.92 -37.04
CA ALA A 165 -11.36 11.06 -36.11
C ALA A 165 -11.10 10.39 -34.75
N ALA A 166 -10.47 9.20 -34.74
CA ALA A 166 -10.06 8.55 -33.50
C ALA A 166 -9.02 9.40 -32.74
N ALA A 167 -8.00 9.92 -33.43
CA ALA A 167 -6.99 10.80 -32.84
C ALA A 167 -7.63 12.10 -32.28
N LEU A 168 -8.58 12.68 -33.01
CA LEU A 168 -9.31 13.86 -32.55
C LEU A 168 -10.15 13.55 -31.30
N LEU A 169 -10.82 12.39 -31.24
CA LEU A 169 -11.56 11.97 -30.04
C LEU A 169 -10.64 11.74 -28.83
N VAL A 170 -9.46 11.18 -29.04
CA VAL A 170 -8.45 11.06 -27.96
C VAL A 170 -8.05 12.46 -27.48
N CYS A 171 -7.70 13.36 -28.40
CA CYS A 171 -7.29 14.72 -28.05
C CYS A 171 -8.40 15.49 -27.31
N LEU A 172 -9.64 15.47 -27.83
CA LEU A 172 -10.78 16.10 -27.17
C LEU A 172 -11.10 15.45 -25.82
N GLY A 173 -11.04 14.12 -25.73
CA GLY A 173 -11.24 13.38 -24.49
C GLY A 173 -10.19 13.75 -23.42
N THR A 174 -8.92 13.86 -23.82
CA THR A 174 -7.85 14.30 -22.92
C THR A 174 -8.04 15.75 -22.49
N MET A 175 -8.38 16.65 -23.42
CA MET A 175 -8.69 18.05 -23.08
C MET A 175 -9.89 18.16 -22.12
N GLN A 176 -10.95 17.41 -22.38
CA GLN A 176 -12.12 17.35 -21.50
C GLN A 176 -11.74 16.84 -20.11
N TYR A 177 -10.98 15.74 -20.04
CA TYR A 177 -10.51 15.15 -18.78
C TYR A 177 -9.65 16.12 -17.95
N GLN A 178 -8.83 16.95 -18.60
CA GLN A 178 -8.02 17.98 -17.93
C GLN A 178 -8.85 19.22 -17.54
N ALA A 179 -9.96 19.48 -18.23
CA ALA A 179 -10.80 20.66 -18.00
C ALA A 179 -11.86 20.46 -16.91
N ILE A 180 -12.26 19.22 -16.64
CA ILE A 180 -13.25 18.89 -15.61
C ILE A 180 -12.55 18.38 -14.35
N ASP A 181 -13.10 18.69 -13.19
CA ASP A 181 -12.82 18.01 -11.94
C ASP A 181 -13.91 16.96 -11.71
N ILE A 182 -13.59 15.68 -11.95
CA ILE A 182 -14.58 14.59 -11.88
C ILE A 182 -15.21 14.53 -10.49
N LYS A 183 -14.45 14.83 -9.45
CA LYS A 183 -14.93 14.84 -8.07
C LYS A 183 -16.05 15.85 -7.87
N SER A 184 -15.85 17.12 -8.24
CA SER A 184 -16.84 18.18 -8.04
C SER A 184 -17.89 18.22 -9.15
N ASP A 185 -17.51 18.02 -10.42
CA ASP A 185 -18.40 18.19 -11.57
C ASP A 185 -19.35 16.99 -11.77
N CYS A 186 -18.91 15.77 -11.42
CA CYS A 186 -19.72 14.55 -11.49
C CYS A 186 -20.24 14.09 -10.12
N ASP A 187 -19.97 14.84 -9.05
CA ASP A 187 -20.31 14.48 -7.66
C ASP A 187 -19.84 13.06 -7.31
N VAL A 188 -18.59 12.75 -7.70
CA VAL A 188 -17.94 11.47 -7.46
C VAL A 188 -17.01 11.60 -6.27
N THR A 189 -17.27 10.82 -5.26
CA THR A 189 -16.36 10.71 -4.11
C THR A 189 -15.87 9.28 -4.03
N VAL A 190 -14.58 9.07 -4.34
CA VAL A 190 -13.94 7.81 -4.03
C VAL A 190 -13.37 7.95 -2.64
N ASP A 191 -14.02 7.29 -1.69
CA ASP A 191 -13.51 7.20 -0.35
C ASP A 191 -12.18 6.44 -0.39
N VAL A 192 -11.13 7.10 0.06
CA VAL A 192 -9.78 6.54 0.04
C VAL A 192 -9.61 5.40 1.06
N TRP A 193 -10.51 5.31 2.01
CA TRP A 193 -10.54 4.27 3.03
C TRP A 193 -11.54 3.15 2.69
N ASP A 194 -12.53 3.41 1.80
CA ASP A 194 -13.42 2.40 1.21
C ASP A 194 -13.46 2.52 -0.32
N VAL A 195 -12.35 2.22 -0.95
CA VAL A 195 -12.23 2.24 -2.41
C VAL A 195 -13.18 1.23 -3.06
N ARG A 196 -13.32 0.02 -2.46
CA ARG A 196 -14.20 -1.04 -2.97
C ARG A 196 -15.66 -0.62 -2.98
N GLY A 197 -16.18 -0.11 -1.87
CA GLY A 197 -17.55 0.37 -1.76
C GLY A 197 -17.83 1.55 -2.68
N SER A 198 -16.87 2.47 -2.82
CA SER A 198 -16.97 3.60 -3.76
C SER A 198 -17.10 3.13 -5.21
N TYR A 199 -16.27 2.20 -5.65
CA TYR A 199 -16.35 1.62 -6.99
C TYR A 199 -17.64 0.82 -7.20
N ALA A 200 -18.08 0.07 -6.19
CA ALA A 200 -19.31 -0.71 -6.26
C ALA A 200 -20.57 0.17 -6.43
N THR A 201 -20.59 1.36 -5.81
CA THR A 201 -21.74 2.26 -5.81
C THR A 201 -21.71 3.31 -6.92
N GLN A 202 -20.54 3.63 -7.49
CA GLN A 202 -20.39 4.70 -8.48
C GLN A 202 -19.90 4.19 -9.84
N GLY A 203 -19.38 2.95 -9.91
CA GLY A 203 -18.93 2.27 -11.12
C GLY A 203 -17.45 2.45 -11.42
N THR A 204 -16.85 1.37 -11.93
CA THR A 204 -15.40 1.21 -12.11
C THR A 204 -14.76 2.27 -13.00
N ALA A 205 -15.32 2.55 -14.18
CA ALA A 205 -14.67 3.45 -15.14
C ALA A 205 -14.63 4.90 -14.64
N LEU A 206 -15.69 5.34 -13.97
CA LEU A 206 -15.81 6.68 -13.42
C LEU A 206 -14.86 6.88 -12.23
N CYS A 207 -14.89 5.96 -11.26
CA CYS A 207 -14.00 6.00 -10.09
C CYS A 207 -12.53 5.89 -10.49
N PHE A 208 -12.20 5.02 -11.45
CA PHE A 208 -10.82 4.88 -11.94
C PHE A 208 -10.29 6.18 -12.53
N LEU A 209 -11.08 6.90 -13.34
CA LEU A 209 -10.67 8.19 -13.89
C LEU A 209 -10.60 9.30 -12.83
N SER A 210 -11.53 9.32 -11.86
CA SER A 210 -11.45 10.22 -10.70
C SER A 210 -10.14 10.04 -9.94
N ARG A 211 -9.81 8.80 -9.58
CA ARG A 211 -8.54 8.49 -8.90
C ARG A 211 -7.31 8.82 -9.73
N ALA A 212 -7.38 8.72 -11.06
CA ALA A 212 -6.28 9.10 -11.92
C ALA A 212 -5.99 10.62 -11.91
N GLN A 213 -6.97 11.47 -11.58
CA GLN A 213 -6.77 12.90 -11.35
C GLN A 213 -6.11 13.19 -9.99
N GLU A 214 -6.22 12.27 -9.05
CA GLU A 214 -5.68 12.42 -7.68
C GLU A 214 -4.28 11.81 -7.51
N LEU A 215 -3.65 11.27 -8.55
CA LEU A 215 -2.28 10.71 -8.47
C LEU A 215 -1.22 11.74 -8.06
N THR A 216 -1.48 13.04 -8.23
CA THR A 216 -0.61 14.11 -7.77
C THR A 216 -1.06 14.56 -6.39
N PRO A 217 -0.22 14.43 -5.34
CA PRO A 217 -0.56 14.84 -3.99
C PRO A 217 -0.88 16.33 -3.92
N LYS A 218 -1.97 16.67 -3.24
CA LYS A 218 -2.35 18.07 -2.97
C LYS A 218 -1.95 18.44 -1.54
N PRO A 219 -1.48 19.67 -1.30
CA PRO A 219 -1.20 20.12 0.05
C PRO A 219 -2.47 20.05 0.92
N PRO A 220 -2.36 19.56 2.17
CA PRO A 220 -3.48 19.54 3.09
C PRO A 220 -3.92 20.97 3.45
N GLU A 221 -5.14 21.09 3.97
CA GLU A 221 -5.67 22.39 4.43
C GLU A 221 -4.77 22.97 5.53
N GLY A 222 -4.42 24.25 5.39
CA GLY A 222 -3.55 24.96 6.33
C GLY A 222 -2.05 24.72 6.11
N TYR A 223 -1.63 23.96 5.09
CA TYR A 223 -0.22 23.77 4.81
C TYR A 223 0.45 25.09 4.37
N SER A 224 1.54 25.44 5.05
CA SER A 224 2.56 26.41 4.64
C SER A 224 3.87 26.10 5.35
N ALA A 225 4.99 26.62 4.85
CA ALA A 225 6.28 26.44 5.52
C ALA A 225 6.26 27.01 6.96
N GLU A 226 5.61 28.15 7.16
CA GLU A 226 5.45 28.76 8.48
C GLU A 226 4.60 27.90 9.43
N ALA A 227 3.58 27.20 8.90
CA ALA A 227 2.79 26.26 9.71
C ALA A 227 3.63 25.06 10.16
N VAL A 228 4.47 24.51 9.27
CA VAL A 228 5.41 23.43 9.61
C VAL A 228 6.40 23.88 10.67
N ASP A 229 7.03 25.05 10.46
CA ASP A 229 7.97 25.62 11.42
C ASP A 229 7.32 25.85 12.79
N ALA A 230 6.07 26.33 12.83
CA ALA A 230 5.32 26.52 14.08
C ALA A 230 5.01 25.20 14.78
N ILE A 231 4.66 24.13 14.03
CA ILE A 231 4.38 22.80 14.60
C ILE A 231 5.69 22.18 15.15
N LEU A 232 6.80 22.30 14.46
CA LEU A 232 8.09 21.70 14.84
C LEU A 232 8.91 22.53 15.82
N ALA A 233 8.65 23.85 15.98
CA ALA A 233 9.39 24.73 16.86
C ALA A 233 9.53 24.24 18.32
N PRO A 234 8.50 23.62 18.96
CA PRO A 234 8.64 23.08 20.31
C PRO A 234 9.64 21.92 20.43
N PHE A 235 10.03 21.31 19.30
CA PHE A 235 10.89 20.13 19.20
C PHE A 235 12.25 20.45 18.59
N ALA A 236 12.59 21.74 18.40
CA ALA A 236 13.82 22.17 17.71
C ALA A 236 15.10 22.04 18.56
N GLU A 237 14.98 21.85 19.87
CA GLU A 237 16.11 21.65 20.79
C GLU A 237 16.03 20.25 21.41
N ASP A 238 16.96 19.36 21.03
CA ASP A 238 17.13 18.09 21.72
C ASP A 238 17.88 18.34 23.04
N PRO A 239 17.32 17.98 24.21
CA PRO A 239 17.99 18.12 25.51
C PRO A 239 19.23 17.23 25.67
N LEU A 240 19.56 16.35 24.71
CA LEU A 240 20.69 15.42 24.81
C LEU A 240 22.08 16.08 24.70
N THR A 241 22.18 17.41 24.56
CA THR A 241 23.45 18.15 24.70
C THR A 241 23.70 18.75 26.08
N GLY A 242 22.79 18.53 27.06
CA GLY A 242 22.88 19.04 28.43
C GLY A 242 22.85 17.91 29.47
N THR A 243 24.00 17.63 30.06
CA THR A 243 24.09 16.90 31.33
C THR A 243 23.36 17.69 32.42
N ASP A 244 22.11 17.44 32.69
CA ASP A 244 21.52 17.37 34.04
C ASP A 244 20.01 17.06 33.99
N GLY A 245 19.61 16.03 34.73
CA GLY A 245 18.21 15.58 34.75
C GLY A 245 17.32 16.47 35.61
N THR A 246 16.47 17.25 34.98
CA THR A 246 15.24 17.76 35.60
C THR A 246 14.15 17.92 34.53
N VAL A 247 13.06 17.20 34.73
CA VAL A 247 11.84 17.28 33.92
C VAL A 247 11.23 18.67 34.06
N ALA A 248 11.15 19.43 32.96
CA ALA A 248 10.47 20.72 32.94
C ALA A 248 8.99 20.55 32.52
N GLU A 249 8.11 21.12 33.31
CA GLU A 249 6.67 21.24 33.07
C GLU A 249 6.37 22.04 31.78
N SER A 250 5.37 21.61 31.04
CA SER A 250 4.86 22.23 29.82
C SER A 250 4.43 23.69 30.03
N PRO A 251 4.80 24.63 29.15
CA PRO A 251 4.24 25.99 29.19
C PRO A 251 2.93 26.10 28.43
N SER A 252 1.96 26.76 29.06
CA SER A 252 0.69 27.22 28.49
C SER A 252 0.91 28.34 27.45
N PRO A 253 0.07 28.44 26.41
CA PRO A 253 0.24 29.43 25.36
C PRO A 253 -0.42 30.77 25.74
N ASP A 254 0.41 31.73 26.18
CA ASP A 254 0.06 33.17 26.08
C ASP A 254 1.31 34.03 26.32
N ALA A 255 1.83 34.66 25.26
CA ALA A 255 2.38 36.01 25.32
C ALA A 255 2.99 36.45 23.97
N THR A 256 2.33 37.38 23.35
CA THR A 256 2.85 38.25 22.25
C THR A 256 3.97 39.17 22.73
N GLY A 257 5.05 39.25 21.95
CA GLY A 257 6.09 40.26 22.19
C GLY A 257 7.12 40.36 21.06
N ASN A 258 6.94 41.40 20.29
CA ASN A 258 7.77 41.91 19.18
C ASN A 258 9.19 42.29 19.63
N GLN A 259 10.26 42.02 18.83
CA GLN A 259 11.25 43.04 18.46
C GLN A 259 12.32 42.58 17.45
N ASN A 260 12.53 43.46 16.47
CA ASN A 260 13.56 43.51 15.43
C ASN A 260 15.02 43.44 15.94
N SER A 261 15.93 42.81 15.15
CA SER A 261 17.15 43.54 14.73
C SER A 261 18.02 42.75 13.72
N ALA A 262 18.23 43.39 12.56
CA ALA A 262 19.40 43.53 11.70
C ALA A 262 20.40 42.36 11.50
N ALA A 263 20.56 42.02 10.20
CA ALA A 263 21.69 41.29 9.63
C ALA A 263 23.00 42.09 9.63
N PRO A 264 24.16 41.42 9.54
CA PRO A 264 25.24 41.91 8.69
C PRO A 264 25.75 40.86 7.68
N THR A 265 26.10 41.41 6.52
CA THR A 265 26.71 40.82 5.34
C THR A 265 28.21 40.54 5.51
N THR A 266 28.66 39.57 4.69
CA THR A 266 29.95 39.41 3.99
C THR A 266 30.82 38.22 4.41
N GLY A 267 30.93 37.32 3.47
CA GLY A 267 32.00 36.53 2.91
C GLY A 267 33.19 36.14 3.78
N ASP A 268 33.35 34.81 3.93
CA ASP A 268 34.63 34.17 3.74
C ASP A 268 34.44 32.63 3.80
N ALA A 269 35.39 31.89 3.20
CA ALA A 269 35.40 30.47 2.99
C ALA A 269 34.83 29.66 4.18
N ALA A 270 33.97 28.68 3.85
CA ALA A 270 33.49 27.70 4.81
C ALA A 270 34.70 27.04 5.49
N PRO A 271 34.77 27.01 6.83
CA PRO A 271 35.73 26.18 7.52
C PRO A 271 35.41 24.70 7.20
N GLU A 272 36.45 23.93 6.84
CA GLU A 272 36.37 22.46 6.84
C GLU A 272 35.80 22.05 8.19
N GLN A 273 34.60 21.44 8.17
CA GLN A 273 34.02 20.86 9.35
C GLN A 273 35.00 19.75 9.81
N PRO A 274 35.39 19.70 11.09
CA PRO A 274 36.16 18.57 11.60
C PRO A 274 35.35 17.31 11.28
N GLU A 275 36.00 16.27 10.71
CA GLU A 275 35.43 14.94 10.56
C GLU A 275 34.86 14.56 11.93
N ALA A 276 33.53 14.49 12.02
CA ALA A 276 32.89 14.00 13.22
C ALA A 276 33.38 12.57 13.44
N LEU A 277 33.90 12.28 14.64
CA LEU A 277 34.24 10.91 15.00
C LEU A 277 33.00 10.06 14.78
N PRO A 278 33.12 8.86 14.17
CA PRO A 278 31.99 7.99 13.94
C PRO A 278 31.26 7.74 15.26
N TYR A 279 29.94 7.84 15.25
CA TYR A 279 29.09 7.60 16.41
C TYR A 279 29.30 6.17 16.91
N ASP A 280 29.71 5.99 18.18
CA ASP A 280 29.94 4.69 18.80
C ASP A 280 28.60 4.11 19.33
N GLY A 281 27.67 3.84 18.44
CA GLY A 281 26.34 3.26 18.74
C GLY A 281 26.29 1.73 18.61
N PRO A 282 25.17 1.10 19.01
CA PRO A 282 24.93 -0.31 18.76
C PRO A 282 24.65 -0.57 17.28
N ASN A 283 24.87 -1.79 16.79
CA ASN A 283 24.25 -2.23 15.55
C ASN A 283 22.74 -2.19 15.70
N VAL A 284 22.03 -1.86 14.62
CA VAL A 284 20.57 -1.86 14.58
C VAL A 284 20.09 -2.73 13.44
N ILE A 285 19.35 -3.77 13.77
CA ILE A 285 18.73 -4.70 12.83
C ILE A 285 17.23 -4.42 12.85
N ALA A 286 16.65 -4.08 11.72
CA ALA A 286 15.21 -3.96 11.55
C ALA A 286 14.72 -5.12 10.67
N ILE A 287 13.96 -6.04 11.23
CA ILE A 287 13.40 -7.20 10.55
C ILE A 287 11.93 -6.92 10.31
N MET A 288 11.56 -6.76 9.05
CA MET A 288 10.20 -6.73 8.59
C MET A 288 9.85 -8.13 8.06
N ASN A 289 9.25 -8.94 8.91
CA ASN A 289 8.99 -10.34 8.61
C ASN A 289 7.69 -10.47 7.78
N GLU A 290 7.84 -11.03 6.58
CA GLU A 290 6.75 -11.16 5.61
C GLU A 290 5.56 -11.93 6.21
N THR A 291 4.39 -11.32 6.19
CA THR A 291 3.11 -11.89 6.63
C THR A 291 3.10 -12.44 8.07
N PHE A 292 4.10 -12.12 8.90
CA PHE A 292 4.20 -12.63 10.27
C PHE A 292 3.05 -12.10 11.13
N SER A 293 2.18 -13.00 11.56
CA SER A 293 0.96 -12.68 12.30
C SER A 293 0.70 -13.72 13.38
N ASP A 294 0.15 -13.26 14.50
CA ASP A 294 -0.31 -14.12 15.58
C ASP A 294 -1.80 -14.41 15.42
N LEU A 295 -2.13 -15.59 14.89
CA LEU A 295 -3.54 -15.97 14.71
C LEU A 295 -4.23 -16.35 16.03
N SER A 296 -3.50 -16.57 17.12
CA SER A 296 -4.11 -16.83 18.44
C SER A 296 -4.85 -15.62 19.01
N GLU A 297 -4.67 -14.45 18.41
CA GLU A 297 -5.37 -13.22 18.73
C GLU A 297 -6.79 -13.13 18.13
N TYR A 298 -7.17 -14.07 17.26
CA TYR A 298 -8.54 -14.16 16.74
C TYR A 298 -9.46 -14.90 17.71
N PRO A 299 -10.74 -14.48 17.84
CA PRO A 299 -11.69 -15.15 18.74
C PRO A 299 -11.78 -16.65 18.49
N GLY A 300 -11.68 -17.43 19.56
CA GLY A 300 -11.75 -18.90 19.51
C GLY A 300 -10.46 -19.61 19.12
N LEU A 301 -9.36 -18.86 18.85
CA LEU A 301 -8.03 -19.42 18.60
C LEU A 301 -7.05 -19.22 19.78
N GLU A 302 -7.50 -18.58 20.85
CA GLU A 302 -6.70 -18.34 22.04
C GLU A 302 -6.26 -19.66 22.69
N GLY A 303 -4.96 -19.78 22.93
CA GLY A 303 -4.37 -20.98 23.58
C GLY A 303 -4.24 -22.20 22.68
N THR A 304 -4.52 -22.08 21.37
CA THR A 304 -4.19 -23.09 20.36
C THR A 304 -2.70 -23.00 19.95
N ASN A 305 -2.28 -23.86 19.03
CA ASN A 305 -0.95 -23.83 18.44
C ASN A 305 -0.77 -22.73 17.35
N ALA A 306 -1.65 -21.73 17.32
CA ALA A 306 -1.62 -20.61 16.38
C ALA A 306 -0.63 -19.50 16.80
N ALA A 307 -0.15 -19.51 18.06
CA ALA A 307 0.76 -18.49 18.60
C ALA A 307 2.22 -18.77 18.24
N PRO A 308 3.01 -17.76 17.83
CA PRO A 308 4.48 -17.85 17.73
C PRO A 308 5.11 -17.74 19.12
N THR A 309 5.38 -18.89 19.73
CA THR A 309 5.70 -18.95 21.16
C THR A 309 7.04 -18.32 21.54
N PHE A 310 8.06 -18.46 20.70
CA PHE A 310 9.36 -17.85 20.98
C PHE A 310 9.33 -16.33 20.78
N PHE A 311 8.59 -15.86 19.81
CA PHE A 311 8.35 -14.42 19.65
C PHE A 311 7.84 -13.80 20.96
N HIS A 312 6.86 -14.43 21.63
CA HIS A 312 6.34 -13.94 22.91
C HIS A 312 7.38 -13.99 24.03
N GLU A 313 8.24 -15.02 24.08
CA GLU A 313 9.35 -15.07 25.04
C GLU A 313 10.31 -13.87 24.89
N VAL A 314 10.62 -13.46 23.63
CA VAL A 314 11.47 -12.29 23.33
C VAL A 314 10.74 -10.99 23.65
N ALA A 315 9.46 -10.89 23.27
CA ALA A 315 8.63 -9.73 23.51
C ALA A 315 8.52 -9.38 25.01
N ASP A 316 8.39 -10.37 25.89
CA ASP A 316 8.33 -10.19 27.34
C ASP A 316 9.64 -9.56 27.92
N ASP A 317 10.80 -9.86 27.32
CA ASP A 317 12.11 -9.31 27.69
C ASP A 317 12.50 -8.04 26.91
N SER A 318 11.62 -7.51 26.07
CA SER A 318 11.91 -6.40 25.18
C SER A 318 11.76 -5.02 25.85
N LEU A 319 12.38 -4.01 25.21
CA LEU A 319 12.28 -2.60 25.60
C LEU A 319 10.89 -2.03 25.24
N ALA A 320 10.31 -2.52 24.16
CA ALA A 320 8.95 -2.24 23.75
C ALA A 320 8.42 -3.47 22.99
N ALA A 321 7.15 -3.81 23.18
CA ALA A 321 6.49 -4.89 22.47
C ALA A 321 4.97 -4.72 22.52
N GLY A 322 4.26 -5.32 21.58
CA GLY A 322 2.81 -5.32 21.49
C GLY A 322 2.31 -5.44 20.06
N ASP A 323 1.18 -4.81 19.80
CA ASP A 323 0.53 -4.76 18.49
C ASP A 323 0.96 -3.54 17.70
N VAL A 324 1.34 -3.72 16.46
CA VAL A 324 1.52 -2.64 15.49
C VAL A 324 0.43 -2.72 14.43
N TYR A 325 -0.30 -1.61 14.26
CA TYR A 325 -1.33 -1.49 13.24
C TYR A 325 -0.72 -1.02 11.93
N VAL A 326 -0.88 -1.83 10.90
CA VAL A 326 -0.35 -1.62 9.55
C VAL A 326 -1.45 -1.13 8.60
N SER A 327 -1.07 -0.57 7.47
CA SER A 327 -2.02 -0.10 6.44
C SER A 327 -2.18 -1.08 5.28
N ALA A 328 -1.38 -2.12 5.23
CA ALA A 328 -1.41 -3.18 4.23
C ALA A 328 -2.14 -4.41 4.75
N MET A 329 -2.81 -5.16 3.86
CA MET A 329 -3.44 -6.44 4.15
C MET A 329 -3.31 -7.34 2.91
N GLY A 330 -2.84 -8.58 3.11
CA GLY A 330 -2.72 -9.57 2.04
C GLY A 330 -1.78 -9.19 0.89
N GLY A 331 -0.96 -8.15 1.07
CA GLY A 331 -0.03 -7.61 0.08
C GLY A 331 0.14 -6.10 0.18
N GLY A 332 1.05 -5.54 -0.63
CA GLY A 332 1.38 -4.11 -0.56
C GLY A 332 2.52 -3.83 0.41
N THR A 333 3.42 -4.78 0.59
CA THR A 333 4.61 -4.77 1.46
C THR A 333 5.36 -3.43 1.44
N CYS A 334 5.52 -2.81 0.27
CA CYS A 334 6.20 -1.52 0.12
C CYS A 334 5.55 -0.36 0.89
N ASN A 335 4.26 -0.43 1.21
CA ASN A 335 3.59 0.57 2.03
C ASN A 335 4.00 0.44 3.50
N SER A 336 4.17 -0.78 4.01
CA SER A 336 4.69 -1.04 5.36
C SER A 336 6.16 -0.61 5.47
N GLU A 337 7.00 -0.90 4.46
CA GLU A 337 8.38 -0.38 4.38
C GLU A 337 8.40 1.15 4.43
N PHE A 338 7.55 1.79 3.62
CA PHE A 338 7.46 3.24 3.56
C PHE A 338 7.06 3.86 4.90
N GLU A 339 6.02 3.32 5.57
CA GLU A 339 5.59 3.81 6.89
C GLU A 339 6.70 3.68 7.93
N PHE A 340 7.37 2.53 8.00
CA PHE A 340 8.44 2.28 8.95
C PHE A 340 9.67 3.17 8.70
N LEU A 341 10.17 3.21 7.46
CA LEU A 341 11.41 3.92 7.13
C LEU A 341 11.24 5.44 7.21
N THR A 342 10.11 6.00 6.79
CA THR A 342 9.90 7.45 6.72
C THR A 342 9.18 8.03 7.93
N GLY A 343 8.45 7.20 8.69
CA GLY A 343 7.54 7.67 9.72
C GLY A 343 6.33 8.44 9.17
N ALA A 344 6.02 8.30 7.88
CA ALA A 344 4.80 8.81 7.26
C ALA A 344 3.68 7.78 7.37
N SER A 345 2.41 8.20 7.46
CA SER A 345 1.28 7.27 7.51
C SER A 345 0.52 7.21 6.20
N MET A 346 0.15 5.99 5.80
CA MET A 346 -0.77 5.78 4.69
C MET A 346 -2.18 6.30 4.99
N GLY A 347 -2.54 6.47 6.26
CA GLY A 347 -3.78 7.12 6.68
C GLY A 347 -3.95 8.54 6.14
N ASN A 348 -2.83 9.29 5.98
CA ASN A 348 -2.82 10.61 5.36
C ASN A 348 -2.76 10.58 3.82
N MET A 349 -2.49 9.43 3.22
CA MET A 349 -2.32 9.28 1.76
C MET A 349 -3.50 8.60 1.08
N GLY A 350 -4.17 7.73 1.82
CA GLY A 350 -5.35 7.01 1.36
C GLY A 350 -5.08 5.74 0.58
N GLY A 351 -6.12 4.93 0.41
CA GLY A 351 -6.06 3.64 -0.27
C GLY A 351 -5.67 3.73 -1.74
N GLY A 352 -5.00 2.69 -2.22
CA GLY A 352 -4.57 2.60 -3.61
C GLY A 352 -3.41 3.53 -3.99
N VAL A 353 -2.67 4.04 -3.00
CA VAL A 353 -1.41 4.80 -3.18
C VAL A 353 -0.25 3.87 -2.85
N TYR A 354 0.76 3.86 -3.71
CA TYR A 354 2.03 3.16 -3.51
C TYR A 354 3.16 4.17 -3.66
N PRO A 355 3.68 4.75 -2.58
CA PRO A 355 4.69 5.81 -2.63
C PRO A 355 5.93 5.41 -3.42
N TYR A 356 6.43 4.18 -3.28
CA TYR A 356 7.57 3.63 -4.03
C TYR A 356 7.37 3.65 -5.54
N VAL A 357 6.13 3.52 -5.99
CA VAL A 357 5.80 3.46 -7.42
C VAL A 357 5.50 4.84 -7.99
N LEU A 358 4.85 5.70 -7.19
CA LEU A 358 4.28 6.95 -7.64
C LEU A 358 5.19 8.17 -7.43
N TYR A 359 6.05 8.12 -6.39
CA TYR A 359 6.81 9.30 -5.98
C TYR A 359 8.30 9.10 -6.16
N ASP A 360 8.99 10.23 -6.26
CA ASP A 360 10.43 10.31 -6.15
C ASP A 360 10.76 10.54 -4.67
N LEU A 361 11.48 9.61 -4.04
CA LEU A 361 11.82 9.65 -2.62
C LEU A 361 13.25 10.15 -2.36
N GLU A 362 13.97 10.60 -3.38
CA GLU A 362 15.30 11.17 -3.21
C GLU A 362 15.27 12.38 -2.25
N GLY A 363 16.09 12.32 -1.19
CA GLY A 363 16.18 13.39 -0.18
C GLY A 363 14.97 13.48 0.76
N VAL A 364 14.13 12.44 0.86
CA VAL A 364 13.13 12.29 1.93
C VAL A 364 13.84 11.85 3.20
N ASP A 365 13.59 12.53 4.32
CA ASP A 365 14.06 12.10 5.64
C ASP A 365 13.53 10.71 5.97
N ASN A 366 14.42 9.77 6.29
CA ASN A 366 14.10 8.39 6.57
C ASN A 366 15.18 7.73 7.44
N LEU A 367 14.92 6.51 7.95
CA LEU A 367 15.86 5.81 8.84
C LEU A 367 17.22 5.52 8.19
N ALA A 368 17.28 5.14 6.91
CA ALA A 368 18.56 4.86 6.27
C ALA A 368 19.41 6.13 6.17
N SER A 369 18.84 7.24 5.70
CA SER A 369 19.54 8.54 5.65
C SER A 369 19.93 9.03 7.05
N TYR A 370 19.10 8.78 8.06
CA TYR A 370 19.38 9.11 9.46
C TYR A 370 20.61 8.34 9.98
N PHE A 371 20.63 7.01 9.86
CA PHE A 371 21.74 6.19 10.33
C PHE A 371 23.03 6.49 9.55
N ARG A 372 22.93 6.68 8.24
CA ARG A 372 24.05 7.12 7.40
C ARG A 372 24.63 8.46 7.88
N GLY A 373 23.75 9.40 8.25
CA GLY A 373 24.15 10.69 8.84
C GLY A 373 24.90 10.57 10.17
N LEU A 374 24.68 9.50 10.92
CA LEU A 374 25.44 9.16 12.13
C LEU A 374 26.74 8.38 11.85
N GLY A 375 27.02 8.03 10.59
CA GLY A 375 28.22 7.26 10.20
C GLY A 375 28.07 5.74 10.27
N TYR A 376 26.84 5.23 10.30
CA TYR A 376 26.56 3.80 10.15
C TYR A 376 26.74 3.35 8.70
N GLY A 377 27.20 2.11 8.47
CA GLY A 377 26.91 1.40 7.23
C GLY A 377 25.43 1.08 7.14
N THR A 378 24.84 1.23 5.96
CA THR A 378 23.38 1.06 5.77
C THR A 378 23.08 0.03 4.70
N HIS A 379 22.38 -1.05 5.05
CA HIS A 379 22.18 -2.21 4.20
C HIS A 379 20.70 -2.58 4.15
N ALA A 380 20.20 -2.89 2.95
CA ALA A 380 18.89 -3.48 2.75
C ALA A 380 19.04 -4.91 2.23
N ILE A 381 18.19 -5.83 2.67
CA ILE A 381 18.12 -7.22 2.24
C ILE A 381 16.66 -7.54 1.87
N HIS A 382 16.43 -8.12 0.70
CA HIS A 382 15.14 -8.68 0.32
C HIS A 382 15.32 -9.76 -0.74
N PRO A 383 15.13 -11.05 -0.42
CA PRO A 383 15.44 -12.17 -1.30
C PRO A 383 14.35 -12.38 -2.39
N ALA A 384 14.05 -11.34 -3.13
CA ALA A 384 13.17 -11.35 -4.31
C ALA A 384 13.74 -10.46 -5.41
N GLU A 385 13.07 -10.41 -6.57
CA GLU A 385 13.47 -9.55 -7.68
C GLU A 385 13.58 -8.07 -7.25
N ALA A 386 14.74 -7.45 -7.42
CA ALA A 386 14.98 -6.05 -7.03
C ALA A 386 14.02 -5.05 -7.67
N ALA A 387 13.52 -5.36 -8.88
CA ALA A 387 12.55 -4.53 -9.58
C ALA A 387 11.14 -4.56 -8.95
N ASN A 388 10.84 -5.52 -8.07
CA ASN A 388 9.56 -5.57 -7.36
C ASN A 388 9.42 -4.32 -6.49
N TRP A 389 8.30 -3.59 -6.67
CA TRP A 389 8.06 -2.30 -6.05
C TRP A 389 9.14 -1.24 -6.34
N ARG A 390 9.99 -1.45 -7.37
CA ARG A 390 11.11 -0.56 -7.73
C ARG A 390 12.15 -0.38 -6.62
N ARG A 391 12.35 -1.40 -5.79
CA ARG A 391 13.30 -1.36 -4.66
C ARG A 391 14.73 -1.08 -5.11
N ASP A 392 15.12 -1.58 -6.29
CA ASP A 392 16.40 -1.27 -6.93
C ASP A 392 16.71 0.23 -7.00
N ARG A 393 15.70 1.05 -7.24
CA ARG A 393 15.81 2.51 -7.29
C ARG A 393 15.50 3.17 -5.95
N ILE A 394 14.47 2.68 -5.25
CA ILE A 394 13.96 3.34 -4.05
C ILE A 394 14.95 3.24 -2.90
N TYR A 395 15.59 2.09 -2.70
CA TYR A 395 16.58 1.95 -1.63
C TYR A 395 17.81 2.83 -1.86
N GLU A 396 18.24 3.03 -3.13
CA GLU A 396 19.26 4.02 -3.48
C GLU A 396 18.81 5.44 -3.11
N GLN A 397 17.57 5.83 -3.44
CA GLN A 397 17.01 7.14 -3.11
C GLN A 397 16.89 7.38 -1.60
N LEU A 398 16.56 6.34 -0.82
CA LEU A 398 16.47 6.40 0.64
C LEU A 398 17.84 6.42 1.32
N GLY A 399 18.93 6.13 0.60
CA GLY A 399 20.30 6.26 1.08
C GLY A 399 20.90 4.99 1.66
N PHE A 400 20.40 3.79 1.30
CA PHE A 400 21.10 2.54 1.59
C PHE A 400 22.38 2.44 0.78
N ASP A 401 23.48 2.00 1.43
CA ASP A 401 24.78 1.80 0.77
C ASP A 401 24.80 0.51 -0.08
N THR A 402 24.09 -0.53 0.36
CA THR A 402 23.93 -1.79 -0.40
C THR A 402 22.50 -2.31 -0.34
N PHE A 403 22.13 -3.03 -1.42
CA PHE A 403 20.89 -3.80 -1.47
C PHE A 403 21.19 -5.21 -1.97
N ASP A 404 20.91 -6.21 -1.15
CA ASP A 404 21.03 -7.62 -1.47
C ASP A 404 19.65 -8.18 -1.85
N ASP A 405 19.51 -8.58 -3.11
CA ASP A 405 18.32 -9.19 -3.69
C ASP A 405 18.50 -10.70 -3.91
N ILE A 406 17.55 -11.35 -4.56
CA ILE A 406 17.60 -12.80 -4.84
C ILE A 406 18.85 -13.20 -5.63
N THR A 407 19.44 -12.32 -6.45
CA THR A 407 20.62 -12.65 -7.26
C THR A 407 21.90 -12.82 -6.42
N THR A 408 21.92 -12.25 -5.22
CA THR A 408 22.99 -12.42 -4.23
C THR A 408 22.75 -13.61 -3.29
N MET A 409 21.57 -14.25 -3.39
CA MET A 409 21.09 -15.32 -2.51
C MET A 409 20.61 -16.56 -3.31
N GLU A 410 21.10 -16.77 -4.55
CA GLU A 410 20.65 -17.87 -5.43
C GLU A 410 20.82 -19.28 -4.84
N ASP A 411 21.83 -19.48 -3.97
CA ASP A 411 22.13 -20.76 -3.33
C ASP A 411 21.59 -20.83 -1.88
N ALA A 412 20.73 -19.87 -1.45
CA ALA A 412 20.18 -19.83 -0.11
C ALA A 412 19.19 -20.98 0.14
N ASP A 413 19.11 -21.44 1.40
CA ASP A 413 18.11 -22.42 1.81
C ASP A 413 16.70 -21.91 1.56
N ALA A 414 15.80 -22.82 1.12
CA ALA A 414 14.42 -22.50 0.79
C ALA A 414 13.43 -23.37 1.56
N PHE A 415 12.31 -22.76 1.92
CA PHE A 415 11.12 -23.40 2.45
C PHE A 415 9.92 -23.00 1.58
N ARG A 416 9.10 -23.96 1.12
CA ARG A 416 8.02 -23.69 0.17
C ARG A 416 8.47 -22.98 -1.13
N ASP A 417 9.67 -23.29 -1.61
CA ASP A 417 10.35 -22.62 -2.74
C ASP A 417 10.65 -21.13 -2.52
N LEU A 418 10.60 -20.65 -1.28
CA LEU A 418 10.94 -19.29 -0.87
C LEU A 418 12.19 -19.32 0.02
N VAL A 419 13.07 -18.32 -0.11
CA VAL A 419 14.26 -18.18 0.74
C VAL A 419 13.83 -18.11 2.20
N THR A 420 14.52 -18.89 3.05
CA THR A 420 14.18 -18.96 4.49
C THR A 420 14.57 -17.67 5.22
N ASP A 421 13.87 -17.36 6.31
CA ASP A 421 14.24 -16.27 7.23
C ASP A 421 15.64 -16.50 7.80
N ARG A 422 15.99 -17.76 8.05
CA ARG A 422 17.35 -18.16 8.47
C ARG A 422 18.43 -17.65 7.51
N ALA A 423 18.23 -17.81 6.22
CA ALA A 423 19.21 -17.40 5.23
C ALA A 423 19.36 -15.87 5.16
N THR A 424 18.26 -15.12 5.33
CA THR A 424 18.35 -13.65 5.42
C THR A 424 19.04 -13.22 6.71
N TYR A 425 18.78 -13.87 7.85
CA TYR A 425 19.45 -13.58 9.12
C TYR A 425 20.97 -13.89 9.07
N GLU A 426 21.38 -14.94 8.39
CA GLU A 426 22.80 -15.22 8.13
C GLU A 426 23.42 -14.07 7.31
N ARG A 427 22.69 -13.56 6.29
CA ARG A 427 23.13 -12.41 5.50
C ARG A 427 23.19 -11.11 6.32
N VAL A 428 22.24 -10.88 7.24
CA VAL A 428 22.29 -9.78 8.22
C VAL A 428 23.56 -9.83 9.06
N LEU A 429 23.90 -11.01 9.60
CA LEU A 429 25.12 -11.18 10.40
C LEU A 429 26.40 -10.97 9.57
N GLU A 430 26.43 -11.40 8.31
CA GLU A 430 27.54 -11.11 7.40
C GLU A 430 27.74 -9.60 7.20
N LYS A 431 26.65 -8.82 7.01
CA LYS A 431 26.75 -7.35 6.90
C LYS A 431 27.33 -6.69 8.14
N ILE A 432 26.98 -7.20 9.32
CA ILE A 432 27.58 -6.73 10.59
C ILE A 432 29.05 -7.08 10.65
N ASP A 433 29.44 -8.30 10.29
CA ASP A 433 30.81 -8.81 10.37
C ASP A 433 31.74 -8.14 9.34
N GLU A 434 31.23 -7.77 8.17
CA GLU A 434 31.99 -7.11 7.08
C GLU A 434 32.15 -5.60 7.29
N GLY A 435 31.27 -4.97 8.10
CA GLY A 435 31.23 -3.53 8.27
C GLY A 435 32.31 -2.98 9.20
N GLU A 436 32.79 -1.77 8.90
CA GLU A 436 33.59 -0.98 9.84
C GLU A 436 32.69 -0.07 10.68
N GLY A 437 32.64 -0.22 11.99
CA GLY A 437 31.76 0.54 12.88
C GLY A 437 30.33 -0.03 12.96
N PRO A 438 29.37 0.74 13.50
CA PRO A 438 28.02 0.27 13.68
C PRO A 438 27.26 0.17 12.34
N GLN A 439 26.40 -0.82 12.22
CA GLN A 439 25.62 -1.12 11.02
C GLN A 439 24.12 -0.95 11.28
N PHE A 440 23.41 -0.41 10.31
CA PHE A 440 21.96 -0.47 10.19
C PHE A 440 21.58 -1.43 9.06
N VAL A 441 20.92 -2.52 9.39
CA VAL A 441 20.50 -3.53 8.43
C VAL A 441 18.97 -3.62 8.44
N PHE A 442 18.35 -3.37 7.31
CA PHE A 442 16.92 -3.51 7.07
C PHE A 442 16.65 -4.78 6.27
N ASP A 443 16.12 -5.79 6.93
CA ASP A 443 15.81 -7.09 6.35
C ASP A 443 14.30 -7.23 6.13
N VAL A 444 13.90 -7.38 4.87
CA VAL A 444 12.52 -7.67 4.46
C VAL A 444 12.48 -9.13 4.01
N THR A 445 11.98 -10.02 4.85
CA THR A 445 11.99 -11.46 4.57
C THR A 445 10.94 -11.85 3.51
N ILE A 446 10.89 -13.12 3.08
CA ILE A 446 9.93 -13.61 2.09
C ILE A 446 9.34 -14.99 2.43
N GLN A 447 9.89 -15.71 3.40
CA GLN A 447 9.55 -17.11 3.69
C GLN A 447 8.04 -17.36 3.84
N ASN A 448 7.34 -16.42 4.48
CA ASN A 448 5.91 -16.54 4.77
C ASN A 448 5.01 -15.95 3.69
N HIS A 449 5.57 -15.53 2.54
CA HIS A 449 4.79 -14.90 1.46
C HIS A 449 3.64 -15.78 0.99
N GLY A 450 2.52 -15.15 0.68
CA GLY A 450 1.25 -15.78 0.30
C GLY A 450 1.32 -16.66 -0.95
N GLY A 451 0.24 -17.37 -1.14
CA GLY A 451 0.07 -18.55 -1.96
C GLY A 451 0.22 -19.75 -1.04
N TYR A 452 -0.81 -20.02 -0.20
CA TYR A 452 -0.86 -21.17 0.69
C TYR A 452 -1.70 -22.28 0.05
N ASP A 453 -1.73 -23.48 0.68
CA ASP A 453 -2.28 -24.73 0.11
C ASP A 453 -1.51 -25.17 -1.15
N THR A 454 -0.20 -24.96 -1.13
CA THR A 454 0.70 -25.31 -2.25
C THR A 454 1.07 -26.79 -2.28
N GLY A 455 0.98 -27.45 -1.13
CA GLY A 455 1.47 -28.82 -0.94
C GLY A 455 3.01 -28.93 -0.92
N LEU A 456 3.72 -27.82 -0.78
CA LEU A 456 5.19 -27.75 -0.77
C LEU A 456 5.79 -27.90 0.63
N VAL A 457 4.97 -27.84 1.69
CA VAL A 457 5.47 -28.07 3.06
C VAL A 457 5.90 -29.52 3.22
N PRO A 458 7.17 -29.79 3.66
CA PRO A 458 7.61 -31.15 3.96
C PRO A 458 6.73 -31.79 5.05
N ALA A 459 6.42 -33.08 4.93
CA ALA A 459 5.56 -33.78 5.88
C ALA A 459 6.08 -33.73 7.35
N ALA A 460 7.38 -33.55 7.55
CA ALA A 460 7.99 -33.40 8.87
C ALA A 460 7.70 -32.03 9.51
N ASP A 461 7.43 -31.02 8.68
CA ASP A 461 7.21 -29.63 9.08
C ASP A 461 5.73 -29.25 9.05
N ALA A 462 4.85 -30.18 8.64
CA ALA A 462 3.41 -29.93 8.57
C ALA A 462 2.84 -29.56 9.96
N VAL A 463 2.00 -28.54 9.97
CA VAL A 463 1.24 -28.09 11.13
C VAL A 463 -0.23 -28.22 10.80
N HIS A 464 -1.03 -28.61 11.79
CA HIS A 464 -2.49 -28.54 11.72
C HIS A 464 -2.96 -27.68 12.88
N LEU A 465 -3.84 -26.73 12.57
CA LEU A 465 -4.44 -25.88 13.60
C LEU A 465 -5.25 -26.74 14.58
N GLU A 466 -4.97 -26.59 15.87
CA GLU A 466 -5.70 -27.29 16.94
C GLU A 466 -7.00 -26.56 17.27
N SER A 467 -7.95 -26.55 16.30
CA SER A 467 -9.28 -25.96 16.44
C SER A 467 -10.34 -26.87 15.88
N ASP A 468 -11.48 -26.99 16.58
CA ASP A 468 -12.67 -27.72 16.09
C ASP A 468 -13.56 -26.82 15.20
N GLU A 469 -13.32 -25.51 15.18
CA GLU A 469 -14.16 -24.49 14.51
C GLU A 469 -13.53 -23.99 13.20
N VAL A 470 -12.21 -23.97 13.11
CA VAL A 470 -11.46 -23.47 11.94
C VAL A 470 -10.68 -24.64 11.33
N GLU A 471 -11.07 -25.05 10.12
CA GLU A 471 -10.37 -26.08 9.34
C GLU A 471 -10.11 -25.52 7.93
N ASN A 472 -8.82 -25.23 7.63
CA ASN A 472 -8.43 -24.69 6.33
C ASN A 472 -6.97 -25.04 6.01
N PRO A 473 -6.68 -25.72 4.89
CA PRO A 473 -5.32 -26.05 4.49
C PRO A 473 -4.40 -24.85 4.29
N GLU A 474 -4.93 -23.67 3.91
CA GLU A 474 -4.15 -22.45 3.80
C GLU A 474 -3.65 -21.98 5.17
N VAL A 475 -4.48 -22.09 6.21
CA VAL A 475 -4.09 -21.77 7.60
C VAL A 475 -3.03 -22.74 8.10
N ASP A 476 -3.19 -24.03 7.84
CA ASP A 476 -2.22 -25.07 8.23
C ASP A 476 -0.84 -24.80 7.62
N GLU A 477 -0.79 -24.49 6.32
CA GLU A 477 0.46 -24.19 5.62
C GLU A 477 1.07 -22.87 6.12
N PHE A 478 0.26 -21.85 6.38
CA PHE A 478 0.69 -20.59 6.98
C PHE A 478 1.32 -20.84 8.37
N LEU A 479 0.66 -21.62 9.24
CA LEU A 479 1.19 -21.93 10.56
C LEU A 479 2.50 -22.71 10.51
N ALA A 480 2.68 -23.58 9.50
CA ALA A 480 3.97 -24.25 9.29
C ALA A 480 5.09 -23.23 8.96
N ALA A 481 4.77 -22.20 8.15
CA ALA A 481 5.71 -21.14 7.81
C ALA A 481 6.04 -20.26 9.04
N ILE A 482 5.02 -19.85 9.81
CA ILE A 482 5.20 -19.05 11.02
C ILE A 482 6.02 -19.82 12.08
N ARG A 483 5.75 -21.10 12.29
CA ARG A 483 6.55 -21.92 13.19
C ARG A 483 8.01 -21.94 12.78
N ARG A 484 8.30 -22.05 11.48
CA ARG A 484 9.67 -22.01 10.96
C ARG A 484 10.31 -20.64 11.20
N SER A 485 9.60 -19.55 10.95
CA SER A 485 10.08 -18.18 11.27
C SER A 485 10.39 -18.00 12.76
N ASP A 486 9.54 -18.54 13.63
CA ASP A 486 9.73 -18.47 15.10
C ASP A 486 10.98 -19.25 15.55
N GLU A 487 11.26 -20.41 14.92
CA GLU A 487 12.48 -21.20 15.13
C GLU A 487 13.73 -20.47 14.61
N ASP A 488 13.65 -19.82 13.44
CA ASP A 488 14.74 -19.05 12.85
C ASP A 488 15.02 -17.78 13.65
N LEU A 489 13.99 -17.12 14.20
CA LEU A 489 14.12 -16.01 15.14
C LEU A 489 14.85 -16.44 16.41
N ARG A 490 14.53 -17.61 16.97
CA ARG A 490 15.25 -18.17 18.13
C ARG A 490 16.74 -18.28 17.85
N TRP A 491 17.07 -18.83 16.71
CA TRP A 491 18.48 -18.94 16.32
C TRP A 491 19.17 -17.59 16.23
N LEU A 492 18.53 -16.58 15.60
CA LEU A 492 19.12 -15.24 15.49
C LEU A 492 19.36 -14.61 16.87
N VAL A 493 18.41 -14.71 17.77
CA VAL A 493 18.53 -14.18 19.14
C VAL A 493 19.65 -14.87 19.89
N ASP A 494 19.79 -16.22 19.77
CA ASP A 494 20.87 -16.99 20.39
C ASP A 494 22.24 -16.57 19.82
N GLU A 495 22.39 -16.41 18.50
CA GLU A 495 23.62 -15.94 17.86
C GLU A 495 23.99 -14.52 18.31
N LEU A 496 23.03 -13.59 18.36
CA LEU A 496 23.27 -12.22 18.80
C LEU A 496 23.65 -12.13 20.27
N ASN A 497 23.11 -13.01 21.13
CA ASN A 497 23.49 -13.09 22.54
C ASN A 497 24.88 -13.73 22.75
N ALA A 498 25.33 -14.59 21.83
CA ALA A 498 26.67 -15.17 21.87
C ALA A 498 27.75 -14.17 21.43
N ARG A 499 27.38 -13.09 20.73
CA ARG A 499 28.29 -12.05 20.25
C ARG A 499 28.54 -10.98 21.32
N ASN A 500 29.71 -10.33 21.24
CA ASN A 500 30.06 -9.20 22.13
C ASN A 500 29.71 -7.84 21.52
N GLU A 501 29.22 -7.81 20.27
CA GLU A 501 28.78 -6.58 19.60
C GLU A 501 27.43 -6.15 20.14
N PRO A 502 27.32 -4.91 20.69
CA PRO A 502 26.03 -4.36 21.08
C PRO A 502 25.07 -4.28 19.90
N THR A 503 23.91 -4.92 20.02
CA THR A 503 22.94 -4.99 18.93
C THR A 503 21.52 -4.79 19.45
N ILE A 504 20.76 -3.98 18.71
CA ILE A 504 19.32 -3.74 18.89
C ILE A 504 18.59 -4.41 17.74
N VAL A 505 17.49 -5.10 18.02
CA VAL A 505 16.61 -5.69 17.02
C VAL A 505 15.22 -5.06 17.11
N VAL A 506 14.72 -4.55 16.00
CA VAL A 506 13.30 -4.23 15.80
C VAL A 506 12.72 -5.32 14.91
N PHE A 507 11.75 -6.05 15.40
CA PHE A 507 11.05 -7.09 14.65
C PHE A 507 9.57 -6.74 14.56
N PHE A 508 8.97 -6.85 13.38
CA PHE A 508 7.54 -6.64 13.19
C PHE A 508 7.01 -7.40 11.97
N GLY A 509 5.74 -7.81 12.05
CA GLY A 509 5.04 -8.40 10.92
C GLY A 509 4.62 -7.34 9.90
N VAL A 510 4.69 -7.69 8.62
CA VAL A 510 4.43 -6.78 7.50
C VAL A 510 2.94 -6.46 7.30
N HIS A 511 2.11 -7.50 7.33
CA HIS A 511 0.65 -7.47 7.18
C HIS A 511 0.06 -8.84 7.49
N GLN A 512 -1.24 -8.91 7.66
CA GLN A 512 -1.98 -10.17 7.79
C GLN A 512 -1.99 -10.95 6.46
N PRO A 513 -2.16 -12.30 6.52
CA PRO A 513 -2.23 -13.14 5.32
C PRO A 513 -3.45 -12.82 4.45
N GLY A 514 -3.39 -13.20 3.17
CA GLY A 514 -4.46 -12.95 2.20
C GLY A 514 -5.81 -13.59 2.56
N PHE A 515 -5.83 -14.60 3.40
CA PHE A 515 -7.06 -15.23 3.91
C PHE A 515 -7.65 -14.54 5.16
N ALA A 516 -7.09 -13.41 5.61
CA ALA A 516 -7.54 -12.75 6.84
C ALA A 516 -9.02 -12.33 6.83
N ASP A 517 -9.59 -12.00 5.67
CA ASP A 517 -11.04 -11.70 5.54
C ASP A 517 -11.87 -12.95 5.83
N TRP A 518 -11.49 -14.08 5.25
CA TRP A 518 -12.16 -15.37 5.51
C TRP A 518 -12.02 -15.78 6.99
N LEU A 519 -10.81 -15.69 7.55
CA LEU A 519 -10.57 -16.03 8.96
C LEU A 519 -11.39 -15.14 9.91
N PHE A 520 -11.49 -13.85 9.60
CA PHE A 520 -12.34 -12.92 10.33
C PHE A 520 -13.82 -13.38 10.31
N GLU A 521 -14.35 -13.71 9.14
CA GLU A 521 -15.75 -14.13 9.01
C GLU A 521 -16.04 -15.42 9.79
N GLU A 522 -15.13 -16.40 9.78
CA GLU A 522 -15.25 -17.64 10.56
C GLU A 522 -15.18 -17.38 12.06
N THR A 523 -14.24 -16.59 12.54
CA THR A 523 -13.99 -16.41 13.98
C THR A 523 -14.92 -15.38 14.62
N PHE A 524 -15.29 -14.30 13.92
CA PHE A 524 -16.25 -13.31 14.41
C PHE A 524 -17.69 -13.67 14.10
N GLY A 525 -17.97 -14.66 13.26
CA GLY A 525 -19.30 -15.12 12.89
C GLY A 525 -20.14 -14.10 12.12
N LYS A 526 -19.50 -13.16 11.40
CA LYS A 526 -20.16 -12.11 10.63
C LYS A 526 -19.30 -11.61 9.47
N PRO A 527 -19.93 -11.09 8.38
CA PRO A 527 -19.18 -10.53 7.28
C PRO A 527 -18.44 -9.23 7.70
N VAL A 528 -17.29 -8.99 7.08
CA VAL A 528 -16.41 -7.82 7.35
C VAL A 528 -17.16 -6.50 7.23
N GLU A 529 -18.06 -6.37 6.24
CA GLU A 529 -18.84 -5.14 5.98
C GLU A 529 -19.79 -4.77 7.13
N SER A 530 -20.07 -5.69 8.05
CA SER A 530 -20.91 -5.47 9.25
C SER A 530 -20.10 -5.25 10.52
N ALA A 531 -18.77 -5.28 10.43
CA ALA A 531 -17.87 -5.13 11.56
C ALA A 531 -17.76 -3.67 12.03
N SER A 532 -17.54 -3.48 13.33
CA SER A 532 -17.08 -2.20 13.87
C SER A 532 -15.63 -1.92 13.47
N LEU A 533 -15.16 -0.68 13.54
CA LEU A 533 -13.78 -0.35 13.22
C LEU A 533 -12.78 -1.11 14.12
N GLU A 534 -13.09 -1.26 15.40
CA GLU A 534 -12.28 -2.05 16.34
C GLU A 534 -12.07 -3.49 15.84
N GLU A 535 -13.14 -4.14 15.38
CA GLU A 535 -13.07 -5.49 14.82
C GLU A 535 -12.36 -5.54 13.48
N VAL A 536 -12.58 -4.53 12.61
CA VAL A 536 -11.86 -4.40 11.33
C VAL A 536 -10.35 -4.39 11.55
N GLN A 537 -9.88 -3.75 12.62
CA GLN A 537 -8.46 -3.64 12.94
C GLN A 537 -7.78 -4.98 13.24
N ALA A 538 -8.53 -6.03 13.61
CA ALA A 538 -7.94 -7.37 13.77
C ALA A 538 -7.22 -7.86 12.51
N ARG A 539 -7.67 -7.43 11.32
CA ARG A 539 -7.06 -7.78 10.02
C ARG A 539 -5.86 -6.90 9.63
N TYR A 540 -5.56 -5.88 10.42
CA TYR A 540 -4.48 -4.92 10.19
C TYR A 540 -3.52 -4.86 11.37
N ARG A 541 -3.59 -5.84 12.26
CA ARG A 541 -2.78 -5.97 13.46
C ARG A 541 -1.72 -7.03 13.24
N THR A 542 -0.45 -6.67 13.49
CA THR A 542 0.68 -7.60 13.50
C THR A 542 1.50 -7.40 14.76
N PRO A 543 2.22 -8.42 15.25
CA PRO A 543 3.01 -8.27 16.45
C PRO A 543 4.36 -7.61 16.19
N TYR A 544 4.93 -6.92 17.20
CA TYR A 544 6.26 -6.32 17.14
C TYR A 544 6.98 -6.36 18.46
N PHE A 545 8.31 -6.24 18.42
CA PHE A 545 9.14 -5.93 19.57
C PHE A 545 10.36 -5.07 19.19
N ILE A 546 10.94 -4.39 20.23
CA ILE A 546 12.26 -3.76 20.19
C ILE A 546 13.08 -4.37 21.30
N TRP A 547 14.10 -5.14 20.93
CA TRP A 547 14.91 -5.95 21.84
C TRP A 547 16.38 -5.57 21.77
N ALA A 548 17.10 -5.72 22.89
CA ALA A 548 18.52 -5.48 22.99
C ALA A 548 19.25 -6.75 23.46
N ASN A 549 20.34 -7.13 22.79
CA ASN A 549 21.16 -8.26 23.24
C ASN A 549 21.92 -7.95 24.54
N ALA A 550 22.52 -8.98 25.14
CA ALA A 550 23.24 -8.85 26.40
C ALA A 550 24.38 -7.82 26.33
N ALA A 551 25.10 -7.72 25.22
CA ALA A 551 26.17 -6.76 25.01
C ALA A 551 25.65 -5.31 24.97
N ALA A 552 24.53 -5.06 24.28
CA ALA A 552 23.91 -3.74 24.26
C ALA A 552 23.40 -3.35 25.65
N ARG A 553 22.73 -4.23 26.36
CA ARG A 553 22.28 -4.00 27.75
C ARG A 553 23.45 -3.71 28.68
N GLY A 554 24.59 -4.39 28.48
CA GLY A 554 25.82 -4.17 29.28
C GLY A 554 26.48 -2.82 28.99
N LYS A 555 26.52 -2.38 27.73
CA LYS A 555 27.20 -1.14 27.33
C LYS A 555 26.31 0.11 27.46
N TYR A 556 25.03 -0.01 27.10
CA TYR A 556 24.10 1.11 26.99
C TYR A 556 22.94 1.04 27.99
N GLY A 557 23.01 0.19 29.02
CA GLY A 557 21.91 -0.02 29.96
C GLY A 557 21.33 1.25 30.59
N ASP A 558 22.18 2.28 30.80
CA ASP A 558 21.75 3.56 31.37
C ASP A 558 20.94 4.42 30.37
N THR A 559 21.04 4.13 29.06
CA THR A 559 20.33 4.87 27.99
C THR A 559 19.18 4.07 27.40
N LEU A 560 19.17 2.75 27.58
CA LEU A 560 18.07 1.90 27.15
C LEU A 560 16.87 2.06 28.10
N ALA A 561 15.71 2.34 27.55
CA ALA A 561 14.49 2.55 28.33
C ALA A 561 13.40 1.56 27.92
N ARG A 562 12.73 0.94 28.89
CA ARG A 562 11.47 0.24 28.60
C ARG A 562 10.39 1.30 28.40
N ILE A 563 9.72 1.24 27.25
CA ILE A 563 8.69 2.21 26.87
C ILE A 563 7.36 1.79 27.46
N GLU A 564 6.78 2.64 28.31
CA GLU A 564 5.43 2.45 28.81
C GLU A 564 4.39 2.76 27.71
N ASN A 565 3.26 2.08 27.71
CA ASN A 565 2.17 2.22 26.73
C ASN A 565 2.64 1.99 25.27
N ALA A 566 3.53 1.00 25.09
CA ALA A 566 3.98 0.55 23.78
C ALA A 566 3.20 -0.67 23.27
N ASP A 567 2.25 -1.17 24.05
CA ASP A 567 1.38 -2.32 23.74
C ASP A 567 0.53 -2.10 22.50
N VAL A 568 0.25 -0.83 22.14
CA VAL A 568 -0.47 -0.45 20.94
C VAL A 568 0.24 0.71 20.23
N THR A 569 0.56 0.52 18.97
CA THR A 569 1.14 1.55 18.12
C THR A 569 0.76 1.32 16.64
N SER A 570 1.16 2.21 15.75
CA SER A 570 1.10 2.01 14.30
C SER A 570 2.49 2.15 13.68
N LEU A 571 2.63 1.59 12.49
CA LEU A 571 3.93 1.37 11.86
C LEU A 571 4.74 2.66 11.64
N ASN A 572 4.05 3.78 11.35
CA ASN A 572 4.64 5.11 11.20
C ASN A 572 5.30 5.65 12.49
N TYR A 573 4.99 5.09 13.67
CA TYR A 573 5.62 5.48 14.94
C TYR A 573 6.77 4.55 15.36
N LEU A 574 6.88 3.36 14.75
CA LEU A 574 7.83 2.34 15.20
C LEU A 574 9.29 2.81 15.12
N SER A 575 9.64 3.62 14.09
CA SER A 575 10.95 4.26 14.00
C SER A 575 11.23 5.21 15.17
N SER A 576 10.24 6.02 15.58
CA SER A 576 10.40 6.93 16.72
C SER A 576 10.48 6.17 18.03
N LEU A 577 9.69 5.08 18.20
CA LEU A 577 9.78 4.19 19.35
C LEU A 577 11.16 3.54 19.47
N LEU A 578 11.78 3.14 18.36
CA LEU A 578 13.16 2.65 18.35
C LEU A 578 14.12 3.68 18.94
N LEU A 579 14.04 4.93 18.48
CA LEU A 579 14.91 6.00 18.97
C LEU A 579 14.65 6.33 20.45
N ASP A 580 13.37 6.33 20.87
CA ASP A 580 12.99 6.54 22.27
C ASP A 580 13.50 5.42 23.18
N ALA A 581 13.38 4.14 22.77
CA ALA A 581 13.80 2.98 23.55
C ALA A 581 15.32 2.85 23.69
N THR A 582 16.06 3.34 22.70
CA THR A 582 17.52 3.14 22.61
C THR A 582 18.32 4.36 23.02
N GLY A 583 17.70 5.53 23.21
CA GLY A 583 18.39 6.79 23.50
C GLY A 583 19.25 7.28 22.34
N LEU A 584 19.02 6.81 21.12
CA LEU A 584 19.68 7.34 19.94
C LEU A 584 19.28 8.81 19.70
N PRO A 585 20.16 9.66 19.10
CA PRO A 585 19.86 11.06 18.83
C PRO A 585 18.54 11.22 18.06
N ARG A 586 17.74 12.23 18.41
CA ARG A 586 16.42 12.45 17.79
C ARG A 586 16.37 13.83 17.15
N ASP A 587 15.93 13.90 15.92
CA ASP A 587 15.61 15.16 15.27
C ASP A 587 14.22 15.68 15.70
N SER A 588 13.89 16.91 15.30
CA SER A 588 12.61 17.55 15.64
C SER A 588 11.41 16.76 15.15
N ARG A 589 11.51 16.04 14.02
CA ARG A 589 10.41 15.22 13.51
C ARG A 589 10.21 13.92 14.31
N ALA A 590 11.30 13.28 14.75
CA ALA A 590 11.22 12.12 15.63
C ALA A 590 10.61 12.50 16.98
N LEU A 591 11.06 13.60 17.60
CA LEU A 591 10.49 14.12 18.84
C LEU A 591 9.02 14.49 18.69
N TYR A 592 8.65 15.13 17.57
CA TYR A 592 7.27 15.45 17.25
C TYR A 592 6.40 14.18 17.16
N ARG A 593 6.86 13.13 16.46
CA ARG A 593 6.12 11.86 16.35
C ARG A 593 5.96 11.16 17.69
N SER A 594 6.99 11.19 18.56
CA SER A 594 6.89 10.66 19.93
C SER A 594 5.83 11.41 20.77
N ALA A 595 5.75 12.73 20.64
CA ALA A 595 4.71 13.53 21.30
C ALA A 595 3.32 13.31 20.69
N LEU A 596 3.24 13.21 19.35
CA LEU A 596 2.01 12.98 18.60
C LEU A 596 1.32 11.68 19.05
N ARG A 597 2.10 10.61 19.29
CA ARG A 597 1.62 9.30 19.74
C ARG A 597 0.84 9.36 21.06
N GLN A 598 1.04 10.38 21.89
CA GLN A 598 0.29 10.53 23.15
C GLN A 598 -1.19 10.89 22.91
N ALA A 599 -1.49 11.66 21.87
CA ALA A 599 -2.86 12.03 21.52
C ALA A 599 -3.46 11.12 20.44
N LEU A 600 -2.61 10.52 19.62
CA LEU A 600 -2.93 9.69 18.45
C LEU A 600 -2.08 8.41 18.49
N PRO A 601 -2.37 7.46 19.40
CA PRO A 601 -1.54 6.27 19.63
C PRO A 601 -1.35 5.38 18.39
N ALA A 602 -2.35 5.30 17.54
CA ALA A 602 -2.27 4.55 16.28
C ALA A 602 -3.08 5.24 15.18
N VAL A 603 -2.58 5.13 13.95
CA VAL A 603 -3.26 5.58 12.73
C VAL A 603 -2.84 4.68 11.56
N ASN A 604 -3.80 4.16 10.82
CA ASN A 604 -3.56 3.40 9.61
C ASN A 604 -4.55 3.81 8.51
N LEU A 605 -4.60 3.05 7.44
CA LEU A 605 -5.47 3.36 6.30
C LEU A 605 -6.97 3.38 6.66
N ASN A 606 -7.40 2.65 7.70
CA ASN A 606 -8.83 2.49 8.03
C ASN A 606 -9.34 3.54 9.03
N GLY A 607 -8.46 4.13 9.84
CA GLY A 607 -8.87 5.07 10.87
C GLY A 607 -7.76 5.40 11.86
N TYR A 608 -8.15 5.96 12.98
CA TYR A 608 -7.22 6.37 14.03
C TYR A 608 -7.75 6.02 15.42
N ARG A 609 -6.82 5.82 16.35
CA ARG A 609 -7.12 5.54 17.76
C ARG A 609 -6.82 6.78 18.60
N ASP A 610 -7.76 7.17 19.46
CA ASP A 610 -7.55 8.28 20.41
C ASP A 610 -6.84 7.84 21.69
N ALA A 611 -6.50 8.80 22.55
CA ALA A 611 -5.79 8.55 23.80
C ALA A 611 -6.62 7.77 24.86
N GLU A 612 -7.93 7.66 24.68
CA GLU A 612 -8.82 6.85 25.53
C GLU A 612 -8.93 5.40 25.02
N GLY A 613 -8.30 5.12 23.85
CA GLY A 613 -8.24 3.80 23.26
C GLY A 613 -9.38 3.48 22.31
N THR A 614 -10.17 4.47 21.92
CA THR A 614 -11.29 4.29 20.99
C THR A 614 -10.83 4.47 19.54
N TRP A 615 -11.24 3.55 18.68
CA TRP A 615 -11.02 3.68 17.24
C TRP A 615 -12.11 4.49 16.56
N HIS A 616 -11.74 5.40 15.65
CA HIS A 616 -12.60 6.29 14.90
C HIS A 616 -12.34 6.15 13.39
N TRP A 617 -13.43 6.08 12.61
CA TRP A 617 -13.33 6.24 11.17
C TRP A 617 -12.91 7.66 10.81
N PHE A 618 -12.18 7.83 9.72
CA PHE A 618 -11.90 9.15 9.20
C PHE A 618 -13.21 9.86 8.82
N GLY A 619 -13.35 11.14 9.21
CA GLY A 619 -14.51 11.96 8.91
C GLY A 619 -15.75 11.71 9.78
N GLU A 620 -15.65 10.92 10.84
CA GLU A 620 -16.71 10.81 11.85
C GLU A 620 -16.98 12.13 12.54
N THR A 621 -18.20 12.28 13.08
CA THR A 621 -18.55 13.44 13.90
C THR A 621 -17.79 13.39 15.22
N VAL A 622 -17.08 14.47 15.55
CA VAL A 622 -16.34 14.59 16.81
C VAL A 622 -17.30 14.70 18.00
N GLU A 623 -17.27 13.71 18.88
CA GLU A 623 -18.16 13.64 20.05
C GLU A 623 -17.42 13.84 21.38
N THR A 624 -16.12 13.50 21.47
CA THR A 624 -15.33 13.57 22.70
C THR A 624 -14.15 14.53 22.60
N ASP A 625 -13.61 14.94 23.75
CA ASP A 625 -12.40 15.77 23.80
C ASP A 625 -11.15 14.97 23.39
N ALA A 626 -11.10 13.67 23.66
CA ALA A 626 -10.02 12.80 23.23
C ALA A 626 -10.00 12.68 21.69
N GLN A 627 -11.17 12.41 21.09
CA GLN A 627 -11.32 12.38 19.63
C GLN A 627 -10.92 13.72 18.99
N ARG A 628 -11.33 14.86 19.57
CA ARG A 628 -10.94 16.18 19.04
C ARG A 628 -9.43 16.38 19.04
N LYS A 629 -8.76 16.02 20.14
CA LYS A 629 -7.29 16.11 20.23
C LYS A 629 -6.61 15.20 19.20
N ALA A 630 -7.12 13.99 19.01
CA ALA A 630 -6.60 13.07 18.01
C ALA A 630 -6.78 13.61 16.57
N GLU A 631 -7.94 14.23 16.26
CA GLU A 631 -8.14 14.87 14.95
C GLU A 631 -7.25 16.09 14.72
N ASP A 632 -7.04 16.93 15.74
CA ASP A 632 -6.13 18.07 15.63
C ASP A 632 -4.68 17.60 15.46
N ALA A 633 -4.30 16.51 16.15
CA ALA A 633 -3.04 15.82 15.97
C ALA A 633 -2.89 15.26 14.53
N LEU A 634 -3.93 14.62 14.00
CA LEU A 634 -3.94 14.09 12.65
C LEU A 634 -3.78 15.19 11.58
N LYS A 635 -4.45 16.34 11.75
CA LYS A 635 -4.32 17.50 10.86
C LYS A 635 -2.89 18.06 10.86
N SER A 636 -2.28 18.22 12.04
CA SER A 636 -0.90 18.68 12.15
C SER A 636 0.08 17.67 11.55
N TYR A 637 -0.19 16.38 11.73
CA TYR A 637 0.60 15.30 11.16
C TYR A 637 0.55 15.31 9.63
N ALA A 638 -0.62 15.48 9.02
CA ALA A 638 -0.76 15.60 7.57
C ALA A 638 0.07 16.77 7.00
N ILE A 639 0.13 17.92 7.70
CA ILE A 639 0.93 19.08 7.31
C ILE A 639 2.43 18.75 7.35
N VAL A 640 2.93 18.17 8.45
CA VAL A 640 4.35 17.81 8.61
C VAL A 640 4.77 16.73 7.62
N GLN A 641 3.92 15.70 7.44
CA GLN A 641 4.16 14.63 6.48
C GLN A 641 4.20 15.14 5.04
N TYR A 642 3.29 16.03 4.66
CA TYR A 642 3.29 16.63 3.32
C TYR A 642 4.57 17.42 3.05
N ASP A 643 5.04 18.21 4.02
CA ASP A 643 6.32 18.93 3.93
C ASP A 643 7.50 17.97 3.73
N GLN A 644 7.59 16.93 4.57
CA GLN A 644 8.65 15.92 4.48
C GLN A 644 8.71 15.25 3.10
N LEU A 645 7.55 14.92 2.52
CA LEU A 645 7.48 14.16 1.28
C LEU A 645 7.54 15.03 0.02
N PHE A 646 7.03 16.29 0.04
CA PHE A 646 6.73 17.05 -1.18
C PHE A 646 7.21 18.50 -1.21
N LYS A 647 7.80 19.06 -0.13
CA LYS A 647 8.17 20.48 0.00
C LYS A 647 8.88 21.08 -1.21
N ASP A 648 9.87 20.41 -1.78
CA ASP A 648 10.71 20.96 -2.87
C ASP A 648 10.34 20.41 -4.26
N ARG A 649 9.19 19.71 -4.39
CA ARG A 649 8.84 18.89 -5.55
C ARG A 649 7.65 19.39 -6.35
N SER A 650 6.96 20.44 -5.88
CA SER A 650 5.81 21.04 -6.59
C SER A 650 6.17 21.65 -7.96
N ASN A 651 7.47 21.69 -8.33
CA ASN A 651 8.01 22.24 -9.57
C ASN A 651 8.79 21.21 -10.43
N ARG A 652 8.77 19.91 -10.11
CA ARG A 652 9.41 18.86 -10.94
C ARG A 652 8.42 17.97 -11.67
#